data_6a507711a6a133406df9c602f37f8774
#
_entry.id   6a507711a6a133406df9c602f37f8774
#
_cell.length_a   1.000
_cell.length_b   1.000
_cell.length_c   1.000
_cell.angle_alpha   90.00
_cell.angle_beta   90.00
_cell.angle_gamma   90.00
#
_symmetry.space_group_name_H-M   'P 1'
#
loop_
_entity.id
_entity.type
_entity.pdbx_description
1 polymer ?
#
loop_
_entity_poly.entity_id
_entity_poly.type
_entity_poly.pdbx_seq_one_letter_code
_entity_poly.pdbx_strand_id
1 'polypeptide(L)'
;MSLQRLTALRALMASQPTALAAYIVPTADAHNSEYIAPVDARREWVSGFTGSAGTAVVTASQALVWTDGRYYTQFEKEADLSLWTLMKQSLPDTPNMEKWLTSNLLEGAVVGVDPHTITREEWTPLQTALLKANMQLVPVPRNLVDEARRQLGDAPPARPCNPPAPLPVHYTGMKSGQKIAMLREKMAEKKASAFIVTALDEVAYTLNLRGSDIQYNPVFFSYLIIRPTSVVLFHGTGDVENSVSEHLQKEGLVGFEAKCYDEVVPYLHSMAQELSEKGDGRHSIWLSSDASEAVHRAASGADVVKKPLSLISEVSPVALMKLIKNERELEGFRQCHIRDGVAVVRFFKWLHDQINLGATITEIQAADKLVEFRKDEADFMGPSFETIPGAGANGAIIHYSPSRGGEQTVIHKDDMFLLDSGGQYRDGTTDITRTRHMGQPTAEQRDAFTRVLKGQMMVGSALFPKGVKGNVLDSFARHSLWEVGLDYAHGTGHGVGHFLNVHEGPSGMSWRPYPDDPGLKPGQILSNEPGFYKVGDFGIRHEDLVEIIAVTKDTDHPKASGLVGDFDGRGVVGFNTLTLVPNQRKCIDVSMLTDFELCYINAYHKRVLETLGPILQQRGLLEDLHWLQQECEPIFRK
;
A
#
# COMPACT_ATOMS: atom_id res chain seq x y z
N MET A 1 -13.40 -28.67 -3.35
CA MET A 1 -14.03 -27.33 -3.27
C MET A 1 -13.74 -26.47 -4.50
N SER A 2 -12.51 -26.31 -4.98
CA SER A 2 -12.17 -25.44 -6.11
C SER A 2 -12.92 -25.80 -7.42
N LEU A 3 -13.03 -27.09 -7.77
CA LEU A 3 -13.75 -27.53 -8.96
C LEU A 3 -15.26 -27.18 -8.91
N GLN A 4 -15.91 -27.29 -7.75
CA GLN A 4 -17.34 -26.94 -7.58
C GLN A 4 -17.57 -25.44 -7.78
N ARG A 5 -16.65 -24.59 -7.28
CA ARG A 5 -16.69 -23.13 -7.44
C ARG A 5 -16.57 -22.73 -8.92
N LEU A 6 -15.60 -23.33 -9.65
CA LEU A 6 -15.44 -23.11 -11.08
C LEU A 6 -16.65 -23.61 -11.89
N THR A 7 -17.23 -24.76 -11.52
CA THR A 7 -18.40 -25.30 -12.19
C THR A 7 -19.61 -24.38 -12.03
N ALA A 8 -19.87 -23.88 -10.81
CA ALA A 8 -20.95 -22.95 -10.55
C ALA A 8 -20.77 -21.62 -11.33
N LEU A 9 -19.54 -21.07 -11.32
CA LEU A 9 -19.22 -19.84 -12.04
C LEU A 9 -19.42 -20.02 -13.57
N ARG A 10 -18.93 -21.12 -14.14
CA ARG A 10 -19.12 -21.42 -15.57
C ARG A 10 -20.59 -21.58 -15.96
N ALA A 11 -21.41 -22.20 -15.11
CA ALA A 11 -22.85 -22.29 -15.33
C ALA A 11 -23.50 -20.91 -15.36
N LEU A 12 -23.12 -20.02 -14.46
CA LEU A 12 -23.60 -18.63 -14.43
C LEU A 12 -23.13 -17.82 -15.66
N MET A 13 -21.90 -18.00 -16.12
CA MET A 13 -21.38 -17.40 -17.35
C MET A 13 -22.23 -17.81 -18.58
N ALA A 14 -22.56 -19.10 -18.68
CA ALA A 14 -23.37 -19.65 -19.78
C ALA A 14 -24.83 -19.17 -19.73
N SER A 15 -25.37 -18.86 -18.55
CA SER A 15 -26.76 -18.44 -18.34
C SER A 15 -27.00 -16.94 -18.52
N GLN A 16 -25.94 -16.14 -18.78
CA GLN A 16 -26.13 -14.70 -19.02
C GLN A 16 -26.97 -14.46 -20.31
N PRO A 17 -27.66 -13.33 -20.43
CA PRO A 17 -28.45 -12.99 -21.64
C PRO A 17 -27.65 -13.14 -22.94
N THR A 18 -26.35 -12.82 -22.89
CA THR A 18 -25.35 -13.22 -23.89
C THR A 18 -24.32 -14.05 -23.16
N ALA A 19 -24.17 -15.34 -23.55
CA ALA A 19 -23.24 -16.24 -22.89
C ALA A 19 -21.82 -15.69 -22.93
N LEU A 20 -21.14 -15.72 -21.78
CA LEU A 20 -19.77 -15.20 -21.64
C LEU A 20 -18.76 -16.29 -22.01
N ALA A 21 -17.84 -15.95 -22.91
CA ALA A 21 -16.70 -16.78 -23.27
C ALA A 21 -15.60 -16.74 -22.18
N ALA A 22 -15.49 -15.61 -21.49
CA ALA A 22 -14.62 -15.42 -20.33
C ALA A 22 -15.27 -14.48 -19.31
N TYR A 23 -14.91 -14.67 -18.02
CA TYR A 23 -15.27 -13.78 -16.93
C TYR A 23 -14.01 -13.38 -16.16
N ILE A 24 -13.81 -12.08 -15.95
CA ILE A 24 -12.64 -11.51 -15.28
C ILE A 24 -13.00 -11.25 -13.81
N VAL A 25 -12.14 -11.69 -12.90
CA VAL A 25 -12.29 -11.51 -11.45
C VAL A 25 -11.02 -10.86 -10.91
N PRO A 26 -10.97 -9.52 -10.83
CA PRO A 26 -9.86 -8.80 -10.22
C PRO A 26 -9.81 -9.01 -8.70
N THR A 27 -8.68 -8.62 -8.07
CA THR A 27 -8.59 -8.50 -6.61
C THR A 27 -9.40 -7.30 -6.10
N ALA A 28 -9.41 -6.21 -6.84
CA ALA A 28 -9.96 -4.92 -6.42
C ALA A 28 -11.42 -4.98 -5.94
N ASP A 29 -11.71 -4.14 -4.94
CA ASP A 29 -13.06 -3.78 -4.52
C ASP A 29 -13.61 -2.59 -5.36
N ALA A 30 -14.75 -2.02 -4.96
CA ALA A 30 -15.36 -0.89 -5.64
C ALA A 30 -14.61 0.45 -5.51
N HIS A 31 -13.60 0.49 -4.64
CA HIS A 31 -12.80 1.65 -4.30
C HIS A 31 -11.34 1.55 -4.77
N ASN A 32 -10.99 0.44 -5.44
CA ASN A 32 -9.62 0.09 -5.82
C ASN A 32 -8.68 0.03 -4.61
N SER A 33 -9.17 -0.53 -3.49
CA SER A 33 -8.39 -0.71 -2.27
C SER A 33 -7.35 -1.81 -2.43
N GLU A 34 -6.15 -1.63 -1.87
CA GLU A 34 -5.12 -2.67 -1.83
C GLU A 34 -5.50 -3.79 -0.86
N TYR A 35 -5.84 -3.44 0.38
CA TYR A 35 -6.45 -4.37 1.34
C TYR A 35 -7.97 -4.30 1.19
N ILE A 36 -8.60 -5.45 1.04
CA ILE A 36 -10.04 -5.57 0.80
C ILE A 36 -10.74 -6.20 1.99
N ALA A 37 -12.02 -5.90 2.15
CA ALA A 37 -12.84 -6.59 3.14
C ALA A 37 -13.15 -8.03 2.69
N PRO A 38 -13.45 -8.96 3.63
CA PRO A 38 -13.76 -10.35 3.30
C PRO A 38 -14.93 -10.53 2.33
N VAL A 39 -15.86 -9.57 2.26
CA VAL A 39 -16.96 -9.57 1.27
C VAL A 39 -16.43 -9.46 -0.16
N ASP A 40 -15.32 -8.78 -0.37
CA ASP A 40 -14.72 -8.51 -1.67
C ASP A 40 -13.62 -9.52 -2.07
N ALA A 41 -13.29 -10.50 -1.22
CA ALA A 41 -12.28 -11.54 -1.46
C ALA A 41 -12.72 -12.58 -2.53
N ARG A 42 -13.22 -12.09 -3.68
CA ARG A 42 -13.83 -12.90 -4.75
C ARG A 42 -12.81 -13.76 -5.49
N ARG A 43 -11.65 -13.17 -5.83
CA ARG A 43 -10.56 -13.89 -6.50
C ARG A 43 -10.00 -14.99 -5.60
N GLU A 44 -9.77 -14.70 -4.32
CA GLU A 44 -9.35 -15.66 -3.32
C GLU A 44 -10.37 -16.81 -3.21
N TRP A 45 -11.65 -16.49 -3.09
CA TRP A 45 -12.68 -17.51 -2.97
C TRP A 45 -12.68 -18.45 -4.17
N VAL A 46 -12.60 -17.95 -5.41
CA VAL A 46 -12.71 -18.80 -6.62
C VAL A 46 -11.43 -19.59 -6.88
N SER A 47 -10.25 -19.03 -6.59
CA SER A 47 -8.96 -19.63 -6.94
C SER A 47 -8.26 -20.35 -5.78
N GLY A 48 -8.56 -19.96 -4.53
CA GLY A 48 -7.81 -20.38 -3.33
C GLY A 48 -6.54 -19.58 -3.09
N PHE A 49 -6.18 -18.65 -3.98
CA PHE A 49 -4.99 -17.83 -3.86
C PHE A 49 -5.25 -16.58 -3.03
N THR A 50 -4.51 -16.38 -1.93
CA THR A 50 -4.73 -15.30 -0.95
C THR A 50 -3.88 -14.05 -1.18
N GLY A 51 -2.87 -14.07 -2.07
CA GLY A 51 -1.99 -12.91 -2.32
C GLY A 51 -2.78 -11.62 -2.62
N SER A 52 -2.28 -10.45 -2.22
CA SER A 52 -3.03 -9.18 -2.30
C SER A 52 -3.17 -8.63 -3.73
N ALA A 53 -2.42 -9.11 -4.71
CA ALA A 53 -2.49 -8.65 -6.09
C ALA A 53 -2.67 -9.79 -7.09
N GLY A 54 -3.61 -9.62 -8.03
CA GLY A 54 -3.82 -10.55 -9.13
C GLY A 54 -5.19 -10.43 -9.77
N THR A 55 -5.30 -10.97 -10.98
CA THR A 55 -6.55 -11.02 -11.74
C THR A 55 -6.79 -12.41 -12.25
N ALA A 56 -7.92 -13.00 -11.88
CA ALA A 56 -8.34 -14.29 -12.41
C ALA A 56 -9.16 -14.12 -13.68
N VAL A 57 -8.96 -15.03 -14.64
CA VAL A 57 -9.78 -15.17 -15.85
C VAL A 57 -10.29 -16.59 -15.92
N VAL A 58 -11.60 -16.76 -15.98
CA VAL A 58 -12.25 -18.06 -16.12
C VAL A 58 -12.93 -18.14 -17.48
N THR A 59 -12.61 -19.18 -18.23
CA THR A 59 -13.31 -19.55 -19.49
C THR A 59 -14.08 -20.86 -19.30
N ALA A 60 -14.76 -21.32 -20.33
CA ALA A 60 -15.45 -22.62 -20.29
C ALA A 60 -14.52 -23.80 -19.93
N SER A 61 -13.25 -23.73 -20.32
CA SER A 61 -12.28 -24.84 -20.17
C SER A 61 -11.05 -24.51 -19.33
N GLN A 62 -10.68 -23.25 -19.19
CA GLN A 62 -9.46 -22.83 -18.51
C GLN A 62 -9.77 -21.89 -17.34
N ALA A 63 -8.84 -21.82 -16.38
CA ALA A 63 -8.85 -20.85 -15.29
C ALA A 63 -7.40 -20.41 -15.04
N LEU A 64 -7.16 -19.12 -15.12
CA LEU A 64 -5.83 -18.52 -15.08
C LEU A 64 -5.80 -17.39 -14.03
N VAL A 65 -4.63 -17.16 -13.43
CA VAL A 65 -4.40 -16.00 -12.57
C VAL A 65 -3.13 -15.31 -12.99
N TRP A 66 -3.23 -14.03 -13.35
CA TRP A 66 -2.09 -13.13 -13.50
C TRP A 66 -1.74 -12.55 -12.15
N THR A 67 -0.48 -12.68 -11.74
CA THR A 67 0.07 -12.03 -10.55
C THR A 67 1.56 -11.73 -10.76
N ASP A 68 2.15 -10.88 -9.91
CA ASP A 68 3.54 -10.44 -10.04
C ASP A 68 4.52 -11.28 -9.20
N GLY A 69 5.82 -10.95 -9.29
CA GLY A 69 6.91 -11.75 -8.72
C GLY A 69 6.88 -11.93 -7.21
N ARG A 70 6.16 -11.07 -6.47
CA ARG A 70 5.98 -11.20 -5.02
C ARG A 70 5.20 -12.46 -4.62
N TYR A 71 4.35 -12.97 -5.53
CA TYR A 71 3.34 -13.98 -5.24
C TYR A 71 3.52 -15.30 -6.00
N TYR A 72 4.51 -15.46 -6.88
CA TYR A 72 4.64 -16.70 -7.67
C TYR A 72 4.71 -17.95 -6.79
N THR A 73 5.59 -17.92 -5.79
CA THR A 73 5.80 -19.03 -4.86
C THR A 73 4.56 -19.30 -3.99
N GLN A 74 3.87 -18.25 -3.57
CA GLN A 74 2.66 -18.38 -2.77
C GLN A 74 1.53 -19.00 -3.59
N PHE A 75 1.32 -18.55 -4.84
CA PHE A 75 0.31 -19.12 -5.72
C PHE A 75 0.54 -20.62 -5.95
N GLU A 76 1.80 -21.03 -6.22
CA GLU A 76 2.17 -22.43 -6.45
C GLU A 76 1.92 -23.32 -5.22
N LYS A 77 1.90 -22.76 -4.02
CA LYS A 77 1.60 -23.48 -2.77
C LYS A 77 0.11 -23.54 -2.44
N GLU A 78 -0.66 -22.52 -2.78
CA GLU A 78 -2.06 -22.34 -2.34
C GLU A 78 -3.07 -22.82 -3.38
N ALA A 79 -2.82 -22.55 -4.67
CA ALA A 79 -3.77 -22.86 -5.74
C ALA A 79 -3.72 -24.35 -6.15
N ASP A 80 -4.87 -24.87 -6.55
CA ASP A 80 -4.94 -26.20 -7.17
C ASP A 80 -4.41 -26.13 -8.62
N LEU A 81 -3.13 -26.47 -8.81
CA LEU A 81 -2.45 -26.39 -10.11
C LEU A 81 -3.01 -27.36 -11.17
N SER A 82 -3.89 -28.30 -10.80
CA SER A 82 -4.62 -29.14 -11.78
C SER A 82 -5.79 -28.37 -12.44
N LEU A 83 -6.24 -27.27 -11.81
CA LEU A 83 -7.37 -26.46 -12.26
C LEU A 83 -6.95 -25.06 -12.70
N TRP A 84 -5.91 -24.49 -12.05
CA TRP A 84 -5.47 -23.11 -12.22
C TRP A 84 -4.08 -23.03 -12.84
N THR A 85 -3.90 -22.10 -13.76
CA THR A 85 -2.62 -21.79 -14.38
C THR A 85 -2.11 -20.44 -13.88
N LEU A 86 -0.87 -20.41 -13.37
CA LEU A 86 -0.17 -19.18 -13.00
C LEU A 86 0.35 -18.48 -14.26
N MET A 87 -0.05 -17.24 -14.44
CA MET A 87 0.45 -16.32 -15.46
C MET A 87 1.42 -15.33 -14.81
N LYS A 88 2.74 -15.61 -14.92
CA LYS A 88 3.81 -14.85 -14.25
C LYS A 88 4.00 -13.48 -14.92
N GLN A 89 3.30 -12.44 -14.42
CA GLN A 89 3.41 -11.09 -14.96
C GLN A 89 4.86 -10.62 -15.02
N SER A 90 5.17 -9.83 -16.06
CA SER A 90 6.49 -9.23 -16.29
C SER A 90 7.59 -10.17 -16.76
N LEU A 91 7.33 -11.48 -16.89
CA LEU A 91 8.27 -12.36 -17.58
C LEU A 91 8.08 -12.26 -19.11
N PRO A 92 9.17 -12.29 -19.90
CA PRO A 92 9.12 -12.08 -21.36
C PRO A 92 8.17 -13.01 -22.11
N ASP A 93 8.05 -14.26 -21.64
CA ASP A 93 7.24 -15.30 -22.30
C ASP A 93 5.79 -15.34 -21.81
N THR A 94 5.40 -14.49 -20.84
CA THR A 94 4.03 -14.45 -20.33
C THR A 94 3.25 -13.34 -21.03
N PRO A 95 2.21 -13.64 -21.83
CA PRO A 95 1.38 -12.60 -22.43
C PRO A 95 0.58 -11.88 -21.33
N ASN A 96 0.37 -10.58 -21.50
CA ASN A 96 -0.60 -9.87 -20.68
C ASN A 96 -2.03 -10.39 -20.95
N MET A 97 -2.97 -10.04 -20.07
CA MET A 97 -4.34 -10.53 -20.11
C MET A 97 -5.04 -10.21 -21.43
N GLU A 98 -4.89 -8.98 -21.96
CA GLU A 98 -5.52 -8.54 -23.21
C GLU A 98 -5.02 -9.38 -24.39
N LYS A 99 -3.71 -9.56 -24.49
CA LYS A 99 -3.09 -10.37 -25.55
C LYS A 99 -3.51 -11.82 -25.45
N TRP A 100 -3.60 -12.36 -24.23
CA TRP A 100 -4.03 -13.73 -24.03
C TRP A 100 -5.50 -13.91 -24.47
N LEU A 101 -6.41 -13.04 -24.04
CA LEU A 101 -7.83 -13.08 -24.40
C LEU A 101 -8.01 -13.02 -25.92
N THR A 102 -7.38 -12.04 -26.57
CA THR A 102 -7.51 -11.84 -28.02
C THR A 102 -6.87 -12.96 -28.85
N SER A 103 -5.92 -13.73 -28.31
CA SER A 103 -5.26 -14.83 -29.01
C SER A 103 -5.90 -16.21 -28.75
N ASN A 104 -6.68 -16.36 -27.67
CA ASN A 104 -7.20 -17.67 -27.24
C ASN A 104 -8.73 -17.77 -27.29
N LEU A 105 -9.45 -16.67 -27.43
CA LEU A 105 -10.90 -16.68 -27.61
C LEU A 105 -11.26 -16.57 -29.10
N LEU A 106 -12.44 -17.04 -29.44
CA LEU A 106 -12.95 -16.98 -30.82
C LEU A 106 -13.46 -15.57 -31.15
N GLU A 107 -13.43 -15.22 -32.42
CA GLU A 107 -14.08 -14.01 -32.94
C GLU A 107 -15.58 -14.01 -32.54
N GLY A 108 -16.09 -12.86 -32.13
CA GLY A 108 -17.45 -12.71 -31.59
C GLY A 108 -17.57 -13.03 -30.10
N ALA A 109 -16.48 -13.44 -29.44
CA ALA A 109 -16.50 -13.75 -28.01
C ALA A 109 -16.90 -12.55 -27.15
N VAL A 110 -17.69 -12.83 -26.11
CA VAL A 110 -18.10 -11.85 -25.12
C VAL A 110 -17.35 -12.11 -23.82
N VAL A 111 -16.64 -11.10 -23.34
CA VAL A 111 -15.91 -11.10 -22.07
C VAL A 111 -16.67 -10.27 -21.06
N GLY A 112 -16.96 -10.82 -19.89
CA GLY A 112 -17.68 -10.15 -18.81
C GLY A 112 -16.75 -9.76 -17.68
N VAL A 113 -17.07 -8.63 -17.02
CA VAL A 113 -16.44 -8.21 -15.76
C VAL A 113 -17.44 -7.38 -14.95
N ASP A 114 -17.36 -7.46 -13.62
CA ASP A 114 -18.13 -6.56 -12.75
C ASP A 114 -17.57 -5.13 -12.86
N PRO A 115 -18.35 -4.15 -13.34
CA PRO A 115 -17.86 -2.79 -13.54
C PRO A 115 -17.50 -2.06 -12.23
N HIS A 116 -17.89 -2.58 -11.07
CA HIS A 116 -17.51 -2.03 -9.77
C HIS A 116 -16.07 -2.42 -9.38
N THR A 117 -15.52 -3.51 -9.94
CA THR A 117 -14.22 -4.08 -9.54
C THR A 117 -13.11 -3.86 -10.56
N ILE A 118 -13.34 -3.05 -11.57
CA ILE A 118 -12.36 -2.68 -12.59
C ILE A 118 -12.35 -1.16 -12.75
N THR A 119 -11.16 -0.57 -12.82
CA THR A 119 -11.02 0.87 -13.02
C THR A 119 -11.31 1.27 -14.47
N ARG A 120 -11.63 2.55 -14.70
CA ARG A 120 -11.76 3.09 -16.05
C ARG A 120 -10.47 2.98 -16.85
N GLU A 121 -9.35 3.14 -16.18
CA GLU A 121 -8.03 3.04 -16.79
C GLU A 121 -7.74 1.61 -17.30
N GLU A 122 -8.17 0.59 -16.58
CA GLU A 122 -8.05 -0.82 -17.02
C GLU A 122 -9.11 -1.21 -18.06
N TRP A 123 -10.35 -0.72 -17.89
CA TRP A 123 -11.45 -1.01 -18.81
C TRP A 123 -11.16 -0.54 -20.22
N THR A 124 -10.68 0.69 -20.38
CA THR A 124 -10.57 1.33 -21.71
C THR A 124 -9.59 0.62 -22.66
N PRO A 125 -8.34 0.29 -22.25
CA PRO A 125 -7.42 -0.45 -23.12
C PRO A 125 -7.91 -1.88 -23.39
N LEU A 126 -8.48 -2.56 -22.38
CA LEU A 126 -9.04 -3.89 -22.54
C LEU A 126 -10.20 -3.90 -23.56
N GLN A 127 -11.15 -2.97 -23.43
CA GLN A 127 -12.25 -2.82 -24.37
C GLN A 127 -11.73 -2.55 -25.79
N THR A 128 -10.74 -1.67 -25.90
CA THR A 128 -10.14 -1.32 -27.19
C THR A 128 -9.45 -2.52 -27.86
N ALA A 129 -8.72 -3.33 -27.07
CA ALA A 129 -8.05 -4.52 -27.57
C ALA A 129 -9.05 -5.58 -28.04
N LEU A 130 -10.09 -5.83 -27.25
CA LEU A 130 -11.15 -6.80 -27.60
C LEU A 130 -11.93 -6.37 -28.86
N LEU A 131 -12.30 -5.09 -28.95
CA LEU A 131 -12.99 -4.57 -30.15
C LEU A 131 -12.16 -4.73 -31.43
N LYS A 132 -10.86 -4.49 -31.38
CA LYS A 132 -9.95 -4.71 -32.52
C LYS A 132 -9.89 -6.17 -32.97
N ALA A 133 -10.15 -7.12 -32.05
CA ALA A 133 -10.22 -8.53 -32.31
C ALA A 133 -11.66 -9.03 -32.63
N ASN A 134 -12.61 -8.13 -32.93
CA ASN A 134 -14.04 -8.41 -33.13
C ASN A 134 -14.68 -9.14 -31.91
N MET A 135 -14.27 -8.80 -30.71
CA MET A 135 -14.79 -9.29 -29.44
C MET A 135 -15.44 -8.16 -28.66
N GLN A 136 -16.20 -8.48 -27.61
CA GLN A 136 -16.91 -7.48 -26.80
C GLN A 136 -16.52 -7.58 -25.33
N LEU A 137 -16.33 -6.44 -24.67
CA LEU A 137 -16.28 -6.33 -23.21
C LEU A 137 -17.65 -5.82 -22.71
N VAL A 138 -18.28 -6.57 -21.80
CA VAL A 138 -19.59 -6.21 -21.26
C VAL A 138 -19.56 -6.06 -19.75
N PRO A 139 -20.24 -5.05 -19.19
CA PRO A 139 -20.42 -4.92 -17.75
C PRO A 139 -21.41 -5.97 -17.23
N VAL A 140 -21.05 -6.64 -16.14
CA VAL A 140 -21.89 -7.62 -15.44
C VAL A 140 -22.11 -7.11 -14.01
N PRO A 141 -23.11 -6.23 -13.76
CA PRO A 141 -23.23 -5.52 -12.48
C PRO A 141 -23.65 -6.44 -11.30
N ARG A 142 -24.17 -7.62 -11.57
CA ARG A 142 -24.32 -8.69 -10.56
C ARG A 142 -23.09 -9.57 -10.60
N ASN A 143 -22.22 -9.44 -9.60
CA ASN A 143 -20.99 -10.21 -9.56
C ASN A 143 -21.26 -11.72 -9.57
N LEU A 144 -20.76 -12.43 -10.59
CA LEU A 144 -21.05 -13.86 -10.78
C LEU A 144 -20.39 -14.73 -9.71
N VAL A 145 -19.29 -14.28 -9.09
CA VAL A 145 -18.67 -15.00 -7.97
C VAL A 145 -19.57 -14.94 -6.75
N ASP A 146 -20.12 -13.77 -6.43
CA ASP A 146 -21.06 -13.62 -5.31
C ASP A 146 -22.32 -14.47 -5.50
N GLU A 147 -22.80 -14.57 -6.74
CA GLU A 147 -23.94 -15.43 -7.07
C GLU A 147 -23.59 -16.92 -6.96
N ALA A 148 -22.40 -17.33 -7.45
CA ALA A 148 -21.91 -18.70 -7.27
C ALA A 148 -21.76 -19.07 -5.79
N ARG A 149 -21.28 -18.15 -4.96
CA ARG A 149 -21.20 -18.31 -3.49
C ARG A 149 -22.57 -18.59 -2.89
N ARG A 150 -23.58 -17.78 -3.25
CA ARG A 150 -24.95 -17.99 -2.76
C ARG A 150 -25.53 -19.34 -3.17
N GLN A 151 -25.32 -19.75 -4.44
CA GLN A 151 -25.79 -21.05 -4.93
C GLN A 151 -25.13 -22.22 -4.22
N LEU A 152 -23.88 -22.07 -3.79
CA LEU A 152 -23.15 -23.11 -3.04
C LEU A 152 -23.37 -23.06 -1.52
N GLY A 153 -24.22 -22.15 -1.02
CA GLY A 153 -24.49 -22.02 0.40
C GLY A 153 -23.36 -21.33 1.21
N ASP A 154 -22.43 -20.70 0.53
CA ASP A 154 -21.30 -19.93 1.09
C ASP A 154 -21.44 -18.44 0.73
N ALA A 155 -22.59 -17.85 1.08
CA ALA A 155 -22.89 -16.44 0.74
C ALA A 155 -21.79 -15.49 1.24
N PRO A 156 -21.43 -14.44 0.46
CA PRO A 156 -20.49 -13.43 0.94
C PRO A 156 -20.92 -12.88 2.31
N PRO A 157 -19.97 -12.59 3.20
CA PRO A 157 -20.29 -11.90 4.45
C PRO A 157 -20.90 -10.52 4.17
N ALA A 158 -21.54 -9.92 5.16
CA ALA A 158 -22.00 -8.55 5.06
C ALA A 158 -20.82 -7.59 4.92
N ARG A 159 -20.99 -6.51 4.15
CA ARG A 159 -20.01 -5.43 4.11
C ARG A 159 -19.86 -4.82 5.50
N PRO A 160 -18.64 -4.63 6.01
CA PRO A 160 -18.42 -3.88 7.25
C PRO A 160 -19.03 -2.48 7.16
N CYS A 161 -19.53 -2.00 8.29
CA CYS A 161 -20.15 -0.68 8.40
C CYS A 161 -19.92 -0.16 9.84
N ASN A 162 -18.65 -0.04 10.22
CA ASN A 162 -18.29 0.48 11.52
C ASN A 162 -18.38 2.00 11.53
N PRO A 163 -18.81 2.61 12.65
CA PRO A 163 -18.91 4.07 12.72
C PRO A 163 -17.52 4.71 12.59
N PRO A 164 -17.34 5.70 11.70
CA PRO A 164 -16.11 6.44 11.60
C PRO A 164 -15.90 7.34 12.81
N ALA A 165 -14.64 7.48 13.24
CA ALA A 165 -14.24 8.30 14.38
C ALA A 165 -13.53 9.58 13.93
N PRO A 166 -13.81 10.74 14.57
CA PRO A 166 -13.09 11.98 14.35
C PRO A 166 -11.58 11.87 14.66
N LEU A 167 -10.75 12.40 13.77
CA LEU A 167 -9.32 12.63 14.03
C LEU A 167 -9.11 14.14 14.23
N PRO A 168 -8.84 14.60 15.46
CA PRO A 168 -8.73 16.02 15.77
C PRO A 168 -7.63 16.75 15.01
N VAL A 169 -7.84 18.05 14.74
CA VAL A 169 -6.92 18.90 13.96
C VAL A 169 -5.50 18.99 14.54
N HIS A 170 -5.31 18.72 15.84
CA HIS A 170 -3.96 18.70 16.42
C HIS A 170 -3.12 17.49 15.93
N TYR A 171 -3.74 16.48 15.32
CA TYR A 171 -3.03 15.42 14.58
C TYR A 171 -2.90 15.78 13.08
N THR A 172 -3.97 16.28 12.48
CA THR A 172 -4.05 16.46 11.01
C THR A 172 -3.51 17.78 10.50
N GLY A 173 -3.33 18.79 11.37
CA GLY A 173 -2.79 20.10 11.04
C GLY A 173 -3.67 21.00 10.17
N MET A 174 -4.70 20.45 9.50
CA MET A 174 -5.59 21.19 8.60
C MET A 174 -7.04 20.75 8.79
N LYS A 175 -7.97 21.70 8.90
CA LYS A 175 -9.40 21.44 9.06
C LYS A 175 -10.03 20.92 7.78
N SER A 176 -11.06 20.06 7.88
CA SER A 176 -11.85 19.55 6.75
C SER A 176 -12.44 20.66 5.89
N GLY A 177 -12.97 21.73 6.51
CA GLY A 177 -13.51 22.87 5.77
C GLY A 177 -12.45 23.60 4.92
N GLN A 178 -11.19 23.66 5.38
CA GLN A 178 -10.09 24.23 4.60
C GLN A 178 -9.72 23.32 3.41
N LYS A 179 -9.66 22.00 3.63
CA LYS A 179 -9.42 21.02 2.55
C LYS A 179 -10.50 21.10 1.46
N ILE A 180 -11.77 21.18 1.87
CA ILE A 180 -12.90 21.34 0.93
C ILE A 180 -12.82 22.67 0.16
N ALA A 181 -12.41 23.76 0.82
CA ALA A 181 -12.23 25.06 0.14
C ALA A 181 -11.15 24.97 -0.95
N MET A 182 -10.00 24.36 -0.64
CA MET A 182 -8.92 24.15 -1.62
C MET A 182 -9.38 23.26 -2.79
N LEU A 183 -10.16 22.22 -2.52
CA LEU A 183 -10.71 21.35 -3.57
C LEU A 183 -11.71 22.11 -4.46
N ARG A 184 -12.57 22.97 -3.89
CA ARG A 184 -13.47 23.84 -4.65
C ARG A 184 -12.74 24.84 -5.54
N GLU A 185 -11.60 25.38 -5.09
CA GLU A 185 -10.73 26.23 -5.92
C GLU A 185 -10.22 25.46 -7.15
N LYS A 186 -9.70 24.24 -6.93
CA LYS A 186 -9.26 23.36 -8.02
C LYS A 186 -10.39 22.96 -8.96
N MET A 187 -11.61 22.70 -8.44
CA MET A 187 -12.80 22.46 -9.24
C MET A 187 -13.14 23.67 -10.13
N ALA A 188 -13.04 24.90 -9.59
CA ALA A 188 -13.29 26.12 -10.34
C ALA A 188 -12.25 26.32 -11.47
N GLU A 189 -10.96 26.07 -11.21
CA GLU A 189 -9.90 26.09 -12.24
C GLU A 189 -10.20 25.14 -13.40
N LYS A 190 -10.67 23.93 -13.07
CA LYS A 190 -11.04 22.87 -14.04
C LYS A 190 -12.45 23.08 -14.64
N LYS A 191 -13.25 24.03 -14.14
CA LYS A 191 -14.66 24.23 -14.49
C LYS A 191 -15.51 22.98 -14.20
N ALA A 192 -15.15 22.23 -13.16
CA ALA A 192 -15.87 21.05 -12.73
C ALA A 192 -17.10 21.42 -11.89
N SER A 193 -18.26 20.88 -12.23
CA SER A 193 -19.54 21.08 -11.51
C SER A 193 -19.64 20.21 -10.25
N ALA A 194 -18.88 19.11 -10.20
CA ALA A 194 -18.73 18.24 -9.04
C ALA A 194 -17.37 17.54 -9.08
N PHE A 195 -16.88 17.17 -7.90
CA PHE A 195 -15.72 16.28 -7.73
C PHE A 195 -16.16 15.07 -6.91
N ILE A 196 -15.89 13.86 -7.43
CA ILE A 196 -16.25 12.59 -6.80
C ILE A 196 -14.98 11.96 -6.25
N VAL A 197 -14.94 11.74 -4.95
CA VAL A 197 -13.86 11.04 -4.24
C VAL A 197 -14.31 9.60 -4.02
N THR A 198 -13.58 8.66 -4.58
CA THR A 198 -13.90 7.22 -4.51
C THR A 198 -12.94 6.43 -3.62
N ALA A 199 -11.68 6.83 -3.52
CA ALA A 199 -10.70 6.16 -2.67
C ALA A 199 -11.02 6.40 -1.17
N LEU A 200 -11.06 5.31 -0.39
CA LEU A 200 -11.50 5.36 1.02
C LEU A 200 -10.58 6.21 1.89
N ASP A 201 -9.28 6.14 1.68
CA ASP A 201 -8.27 6.94 2.38
C ASP A 201 -8.37 8.43 2.03
N GLU A 202 -8.76 8.77 0.80
CA GLU A 202 -9.00 10.14 0.39
C GLU A 202 -10.25 10.75 1.06
N VAL A 203 -11.33 9.96 1.19
CA VAL A 203 -12.52 10.39 1.95
C VAL A 203 -12.14 10.61 3.41
N ALA A 204 -11.43 9.64 4.02
CA ALA A 204 -10.98 9.71 5.40
C ALA A 204 -10.06 10.93 5.65
N TYR A 205 -9.11 11.19 4.74
CA TYR A 205 -8.24 12.37 4.78
C TYR A 205 -9.03 13.68 4.68
N THR A 206 -9.92 13.76 3.70
CA THR A 206 -10.65 15.00 3.39
C THR A 206 -11.53 15.44 4.58
N LEU A 207 -12.17 14.47 5.23
CA LEU A 207 -13.10 14.73 6.35
C LEU A 207 -12.44 14.67 7.74
N ASN A 208 -11.15 14.40 7.84
CA ASN A 208 -10.46 14.14 9.11
C ASN A 208 -11.18 13.06 9.95
N LEU A 209 -11.58 11.99 9.29
CA LEU A 209 -12.21 10.83 9.90
C LEU A 209 -11.33 9.59 9.73
N ARG A 210 -11.44 8.64 10.63
CA ARG A 210 -10.81 7.32 10.52
C ARG A 210 -11.85 6.25 10.81
N GLY A 211 -11.71 5.08 10.17
CA GLY A 211 -12.62 3.95 10.33
C GLY A 211 -11.89 2.65 10.65
N SER A 212 -12.61 1.55 10.56
CA SER A 212 -12.09 0.20 10.84
C SER A 212 -12.77 -0.86 9.98
N ASP A 213 -13.25 -0.49 8.80
CA ASP A 213 -13.96 -1.42 7.91
C ASP A 213 -13.01 -2.33 7.13
N ILE A 214 -11.77 -1.89 6.92
CA ILE A 214 -10.72 -2.67 6.27
C ILE A 214 -9.60 -2.93 7.29
N GLN A 215 -9.16 -4.18 7.34
CA GLN A 215 -8.07 -4.58 8.23
C GLN A 215 -6.81 -3.77 7.89
N TYR A 216 -6.08 -3.32 8.91
CA TYR A 216 -4.84 -2.52 8.83
C TYR A 216 -5.02 -1.08 8.36
N ASN A 217 -6.00 -0.79 7.51
CA ASN A 217 -6.25 0.55 6.99
C ASN A 217 -7.33 1.26 7.81
N PRO A 218 -7.05 2.42 8.40
CA PRO A 218 -8.02 3.14 9.24
C PRO A 218 -9.04 3.90 8.39
N VAL A 219 -9.75 3.18 7.53
CA VAL A 219 -10.72 3.69 6.56
C VAL A 219 -12.10 3.08 6.77
N PHE A 220 -13.11 3.63 6.13
CA PHE A 220 -14.49 3.17 6.19
C PHE A 220 -15.12 3.23 4.80
N PHE A 221 -16.01 2.31 4.48
CA PHE A 221 -16.69 2.26 3.18
C PHE A 221 -17.51 3.52 2.96
N SER A 222 -17.10 4.32 1.97
CA SER A 222 -17.71 5.62 1.70
C SER A 222 -17.40 6.16 0.31
N TYR A 223 -18.26 7.03 -0.17
CA TYR A 223 -17.99 7.94 -1.28
C TYR A 223 -18.23 9.38 -0.80
N LEU A 224 -17.50 10.34 -1.37
CA LEU A 224 -17.69 11.74 -1.08
C LEU A 224 -17.91 12.52 -2.39
N ILE A 225 -19.00 13.27 -2.45
CA ILE A 225 -19.29 14.14 -3.60
C ILE A 225 -19.23 15.58 -3.14
N ILE A 226 -18.31 16.35 -3.74
CA ILE A 226 -18.10 17.77 -3.45
C ILE A 226 -18.69 18.57 -4.60
N ARG A 227 -19.63 19.46 -4.26
CA ARG A 227 -20.21 20.45 -5.17
C ARG A 227 -19.84 21.87 -4.70
N PRO A 228 -20.03 22.91 -5.49
CA PRO A 228 -19.70 24.29 -5.10
C PRO A 228 -20.27 24.72 -3.74
N THR A 229 -21.47 24.25 -3.39
CA THR A 229 -22.19 24.66 -2.16
C THR A 229 -22.53 23.52 -1.21
N SER A 230 -22.35 22.26 -1.60
CA SER A 230 -22.70 21.10 -0.78
C SER A 230 -21.60 20.06 -0.78
N VAL A 231 -21.60 19.21 0.26
CA VAL A 231 -20.73 18.04 0.40
C VAL A 231 -21.60 16.88 0.85
N VAL A 232 -21.62 15.79 0.09
CA VAL A 232 -22.45 14.62 0.37
C VAL A 232 -21.56 13.42 0.63
N LEU A 233 -21.67 12.88 1.84
CA LEU A 233 -21.01 11.62 2.24
C LEU A 233 -21.99 10.46 2.07
N PHE A 234 -21.59 9.43 1.36
CA PHE A 234 -22.31 8.17 1.28
C PHE A 234 -21.63 7.15 2.18
N HIS A 235 -22.28 6.73 3.24
CA HIS A 235 -21.73 5.81 4.23
C HIS A 235 -22.84 5.04 4.96
N GLY A 236 -22.63 3.75 5.17
CA GLY A 236 -23.52 2.91 5.97
C GLY A 236 -24.99 3.03 5.57
N THR A 237 -25.86 3.30 6.54
CA THR A 237 -27.29 3.53 6.34
C THR A 237 -27.64 5.00 6.05
N GLY A 238 -26.64 5.88 6.00
CA GLY A 238 -26.83 7.33 5.83
C GLY A 238 -26.84 8.10 7.16
N ASP A 239 -26.91 7.41 8.27
CA ASP A 239 -26.81 8.02 9.60
C ASP A 239 -25.34 8.12 10.04
N VAL A 240 -24.94 9.29 10.46
CA VAL A 240 -23.64 9.50 11.10
C VAL A 240 -23.84 9.88 12.56
N GLU A 241 -22.95 9.40 13.43
CA GLU A 241 -23.00 9.75 14.85
C GLU A 241 -22.95 11.27 15.07
N ASN A 242 -23.57 11.76 16.13
CA ASN A 242 -23.53 13.17 16.49
C ASN A 242 -22.11 13.70 16.65
N SER A 243 -21.20 12.85 17.17
CA SER A 243 -19.78 13.16 17.31
C SER A 243 -19.11 13.53 15.98
N VAL A 244 -19.44 12.85 14.88
CA VAL A 244 -18.94 13.13 13.54
C VAL A 244 -19.53 14.44 13.01
N SER A 245 -20.85 14.63 13.14
CA SER A 245 -21.52 15.85 12.69
C SER A 245 -21.01 17.09 13.42
N GLU A 246 -20.84 17.00 14.74
CA GLU A 246 -20.26 18.09 15.56
C GLU A 246 -18.79 18.36 15.20
N HIS A 247 -18.01 17.32 14.94
CA HIS A 247 -16.62 17.46 14.50
C HIS A 247 -16.54 18.23 13.18
N LEU A 248 -17.27 17.79 12.16
CA LEU A 248 -17.28 18.45 10.84
C LEU A 248 -17.74 19.91 10.92
N GLN A 249 -18.76 20.19 11.75
CA GLN A 249 -19.20 21.56 11.99
C GLN A 249 -18.12 22.41 12.66
N LYS A 250 -17.42 21.89 13.69
CA LYS A 250 -16.30 22.57 14.37
C LYS A 250 -15.11 22.80 13.43
N GLU A 251 -14.94 21.92 12.45
CA GLU A 251 -13.92 22.06 11.41
C GLU A 251 -14.34 22.96 10.25
N GLY A 252 -15.54 23.58 10.33
CA GLY A 252 -15.99 24.58 9.37
C GLY A 252 -16.59 24.02 8.09
N LEU A 253 -17.01 22.76 8.10
CA LEU A 253 -17.68 22.15 6.96
C LEU A 253 -19.15 22.62 6.89
N VAL A 254 -19.49 23.32 5.80
CA VAL A 254 -20.83 23.84 5.55
C VAL A 254 -21.49 23.10 4.39
N GLY A 255 -22.80 22.87 4.50
CA GLY A 255 -23.58 22.18 3.45
C GLY A 255 -23.29 20.68 3.41
N PHE A 256 -22.96 20.09 4.57
CA PHE A 256 -22.74 18.65 4.71
C PHE A 256 -24.06 17.88 4.81
N GLU A 257 -24.16 16.78 4.10
CA GLU A 257 -25.25 15.82 4.13
C GLU A 257 -24.68 14.40 4.12
N ALA A 258 -25.29 13.48 4.86
CA ALA A 258 -24.98 12.06 4.79
C ALA A 258 -26.14 11.30 4.13
N LYS A 259 -25.80 10.27 3.34
CA LYS A 259 -26.73 9.37 2.65
C LYS A 259 -26.28 7.92 2.79
N CYS A 260 -27.23 6.99 2.56
CA CYS A 260 -26.90 5.56 2.52
C CYS A 260 -25.84 5.27 1.45
N TYR A 261 -24.89 4.39 1.78
CA TYR A 261 -23.80 4.01 0.87
C TYR A 261 -24.30 3.57 -0.51
N ASP A 262 -25.35 2.75 -0.55
CA ASP A 262 -25.89 2.19 -1.79
C ASP A 262 -26.65 3.23 -2.65
N GLU A 263 -26.89 4.45 -2.13
CA GLU A 263 -27.54 5.53 -2.88
C GLU A 263 -26.59 6.28 -3.81
N VAL A 264 -25.27 6.00 -3.80
CA VAL A 264 -24.30 6.75 -4.61
C VAL A 264 -24.59 6.69 -6.09
N VAL A 265 -24.86 5.51 -6.66
CA VAL A 265 -25.15 5.36 -8.11
C VAL A 265 -26.48 6.04 -8.50
N PRO A 266 -27.61 5.82 -7.80
CA PRO A 266 -28.83 6.59 -8.03
C PRO A 266 -28.66 8.11 -7.93
N TYR A 267 -27.87 8.57 -6.96
CA TYR A 267 -27.57 10.00 -6.79
C TYR A 267 -26.77 10.55 -7.98
N LEU A 268 -25.74 9.83 -8.44
CA LEU A 268 -24.94 10.21 -9.60
C LEU A 268 -25.80 10.29 -10.87
N HIS A 269 -26.71 9.36 -11.09
CA HIS A 269 -27.68 9.41 -12.21
C HIS A 269 -28.55 10.65 -12.13
N SER A 270 -29.14 10.95 -10.96
CA SER A 270 -29.98 12.14 -10.74
C SER A 270 -29.18 13.43 -10.95
N MET A 271 -27.93 13.48 -10.47
CA MET A 271 -27.03 14.62 -10.66
C MET A 271 -26.68 14.82 -12.14
N ALA A 272 -26.43 13.73 -12.88
CA ALA A 272 -26.17 13.80 -14.31
C ALA A 272 -27.36 14.32 -15.10
N GLN A 273 -28.58 13.92 -14.75
CA GLN A 273 -29.82 14.44 -15.33
C GLN A 273 -29.97 15.94 -15.03
N GLU A 274 -29.84 16.34 -13.76
CA GLU A 274 -29.91 17.76 -13.34
C GLU A 274 -28.95 18.64 -14.14
N LEU A 275 -27.70 18.20 -14.28
CA LEU A 275 -26.65 18.95 -15.01
C LEU A 275 -26.91 18.98 -16.52
N SER A 276 -27.43 17.88 -17.08
CA SER A 276 -27.79 17.81 -18.51
C SER A 276 -28.94 18.76 -18.90
N GLU A 277 -29.88 19.00 -17.98
CA GLU A 277 -31.06 19.85 -18.18
C GLU A 277 -30.72 21.35 -18.06
N LYS A 278 -29.66 21.73 -17.36
CA LYS A 278 -29.29 23.14 -17.14
C LYS A 278 -28.87 23.92 -18.40
N GLY A 279 -28.72 23.27 -19.54
CA GLY A 279 -28.77 23.88 -20.88
C GLY A 279 -27.64 24.82 -21.31
N ASP A 280 -26.71 25.21 -20.42
CA ASP A 280 -25.55 26.05 -20.76
C ASP A 280 -24.34 25.27 -21.32
N GLY A 281 -24.48 23.98 -21.45
CA GLY A 281 -23.77 23.10 -22.38
C GLY A 281 -22.35 22.68 -21.97
N ARG A 282 -21.87 22.98 -20.76
CA ARG A 282 -20.48 22.68 -20.38
C ARG A 282 -20.30 22.24 -18.93
N HIS A 283 -21.14 21.33 -18.47
CA HIS A 283 -20.93 20.70 -17.17
C HIS A 283 -19.93 19.54 -17.32
N SER A 284 -18.86 19.56 -16.53
CA SER A 284 -17.94 18.45 -16.38
C SER A 284 -17.94 17.95 -14.93
N ILE A 285 -17.74 16.67 -14.76
CA ILE A 285 -17.58 16.03 -13.46
C ILE A 285 -16.15 15.53 -13.35
N TRP A 286 -15.49 15.82 -12.25
CA TRP A 286 -14.14 15.38 -11.99
C TRP A 286 -14.14 14.15 -11.07
N LEU A 287 -13.34 13.14 -11.42
CA LEU A 287 -13.09 11.95 -10.62
C LEU A 287 -11.70 11.39 -10.94
N SER A 288 -11.15 10.54 -10.05
CA SER A 288 -9.88 9.88 -10.30
C SER A 288 -9.96 8.92 -11.49
N SER A 289 -8.85 8.76 -12.22
CA SER A 289 -8.67 7.69 -13.20
C SER A 289 -8.84 6.30 -12.60
N ASP A 290 -8.55 6.14 -11.30
CA ASP A 290 -8.67 4.91 -10.53
C ASP A 290 -10.11 4.60 -10.08
N ALA A 291 -11.07 5.49 -10.34
CA ALA A 291 -12.47 5.22 -10.04
C ALA A 291 -12.99 4.06 -10.90
N SER A 292 -13.89 3.25 -10.33
CA SER A 292 -14.47 2.11 -11.03
C SER A 292 -15.26 2.51 -12.27
N GLU A 293 -15.32 1.64 -13.27
CA GLU A 293 -16.14 1.84 -14.49
C GLU A 293 -17.60 2.10 -14.14
N ALA A 294 -18.12 1.46 -13.08
CA ALA A 294 -19.50 1.71 -12.62
C ALA A 294 -19.74 3.17 -12.22
N VAL A 295 -18.82 3.74 -11.43
CA VAL A 295 -18.91 5.16 -11.02
C VAL A 295 -18.73 6.10 -12.22
N HIS A 296 -17.80 5.78 -13.13
CA HIS A 296 -17.61 6.54 -14.37
C HIS A 296 -18.88 6.60 -15.22
N ARG A 297 -19.53 5.46 -15.45
CA ARG A 297 -20.79 5.38 -16.21
C ARG A 297 -21.90 6.17 -15.54
N ALA A 298 -22.05 5.99 -14.22
CA ALA A 298 -23.08 6.69 -13.46
C ALA A 298 -22.87 8.23 -13.47
N ALA A 299 -21.62 8.67 -13.24
CA ALA A 299 -21.25 10.08 -13.24
C ALA A 299 -21.46 10.75 -14.60
N SER A 300 -21.11 10.07 -15.69
CA SER A 300 -21.38 10.58 -17.04
C SER A 300 -22.87 10.60 -17.40
N GLY A 301 -23.69 9.83 -16.68
CA GLY A 301 -25.09 9.60 -17.03
C GLY A 301 -25.28 8.77 -18.29
N ALA A 302 -24.28 7.97 -18.69
CA ALA A 302 -24.29 7.21 -19.95
C ALA A 302 -25.57 6.36 -20.14
N ASP A 303 -26.17 5.91 -19.03
CA ASP A 303 -27.36 5.05 -19.04
C ASP A 303 -28.68 5.81 -18.88
N VAL A 304 -28.64 7.12 -18.58
CA VAL A 304 -29.84 7.89 -18.20
C VAL A 304 -30.05 9.21 -18.98
N VAL A 305 -29.03 9.74 -19.66
CA VAL A 305 -29.12 10.95 -20.47
C VAL A 305 -28.81 10.69 -21.93
N LYS A 306 -29.42 11.43 -22.84
CA LYS A 306 -29.19 11.27 -24.30
C LYS A 306 -27.78 11.61 -24.73
N LYS A 307 -27.14 12.58 -24.07
CA LYS A 307 -25.75 12.99 -24.30
C LYS A 307 -25.02 12.95 -22.96
N PRO A 308 -24.11 11.99 -22.79
CA PRO A 308 -23.32 11.89 -21.57
C PRO A 308 -22.55 13.17 -21.25
N LEU A 309 -22.39 13.46 -19.96
CA LEU A 309 -21.60 14.58 -19.48
C LEU A 309 -20.11 14.34 -19.74
N SER A 310 -19.37 15.42 -19.88
CA SER A 310 -17.91 15.36 -19.96
C SER A 310 -17.34 14.98 -18.60
N LEU A 311 -16.40 14.03 -18.58
CA LEU A 311 -15.66 13.66 -17.39
C LEU A 311 -14.22 14.18 -17.48
N ILE A 312 -13.72 14.69 -16.36
CA ILE A 312 -12.30 14.96 -16.14
C ILE A 312 -11.76 13.76 -15.36
N SER A 313 -10.96 12.92 -16.01
CA SER A 313 -10.39 11.73 -15.41
C SER A 313 -8.88 11.94 -15.30
N GLU A 314 -8.42 12.32 -14.13
CA GLU A 314 -7.03 12.65 -13.82
C GLU A 314 -6.72 12.19 -12.40
N VAL A 315 -5.43 12.18 -12.02
CA VAL A 315 -5.02 11.91 -10.64
C VAL A 315 -5.81 12.80 -9.66
N SER A 316 -6.26 12.19 -8.58
CA SER A 316 -7.05 12.89 -7.58
C SER A 316 -6.29 14.08 -6.97
N PRO A 317 -6.90 15.27 -6.88
CA PRO A 317 -6.29 16.38 -6.16
C PRO A 317 -6.10 16.09 -4.68
N VAL A 318 -6.88 15.17 -4.08
CA VAL A 318 -6.71 14.73 -2.70
C VAL A 318 -5.45 13.89 -2.55
N ALA A 319 -5.16 12.97 -3.50
CA ALA A 319 -3.92 12.22 -3.50
C ALA A 319 -2.69 13.15 -3.47
N LEU A 320 -2.71 14.22 -4.28
CA LEU A 320 -1.63 15.21 -4.30
C LEU A 320 -1.57 16.06 -3.02
N MET A 321 -2.70 16.32 -2.36
CA MET A 321 -2.73 17.05 -1.09
C MET A 321 -2.14 16.23 0.06
N LYS A 322 -2.50 14.95 0.18
CA LYS A 322 -1.99 14.08 1.25
C LYS A 322 -0.57 13.57 1.00
N LEU A 323 -0.10 13.59 -0.27
CA LEU A 323 1.26 13.24 -0.62
C LEU A 323 2.29 14.15 0.09
N ILE A 324 2.04 15.46 0.12
CA ILE A 324 2.89 16.45 0.79
C ILE A 324 2.33 16.69 2.20
N LYS A 325 2.94 16.05 3.18
CA LYS A 325 2.56 16.18 4.58
C LYS A 325 2.83 17.60 5.06
N ASN A 326 1.88 18.20 5.80
CA ASN A 326 2.11 19.46 6.48
C ASN A 326 3.01 19.26 7.71
N GLU A 327 3.52 20.34 8.30
CA GLU A 327 4.49 20.28 9.40
C GLU A 327 3.95 19.50 10.62
N ARG A 328 2.63 19.54 10.86
CA ARG A 328 2.03 18.80 11.98
C ARG A 328 2.03 17.29 11.71
N GLU A 329 1.70 16.88 10.49
CA GLU A 329 1.76 15.49 10.06
C GLU A 329 3.20 14.96 10.07
N LEU A 330 4.18 15.77 9.61
CA LEU A 330 5.61 15.42 9.65
C LEU A 330 6.10 15.21 11.08
N GLU A 331 5.74 16.12 12.00
CA GLU A 331 6.08 15.98 13.41
C GLU A 331 5.44 14.72 14.01
N GLY A 332 4.21 14.40 13.64
CA GLY A 332 3.55 13.16 14.01
C GLY A 332 4.34 11.92 13.57
N PHE A 333 4.79 11.89 12.30
CA PHE A 333 5.65 10.83 11.79
C PHE A 333 6.95 10.71 12.60
N ARG A 334 7.63 11.80 12.90
CA ARG A 334 8.86 11.80 13.71
C ARG A 334 8.60 11.21 15.10
N GLN A 335 7.50 11.60 15.74
CA GLN A 335 7.16 11.13 17.09
C GLN A 335 6.69 9.67 17.14
N CYS A 336 5.88 9.21 16.17
CA CYS A 336 5.46 7.81 16.15
C CYS A 336 6.63 6.86 15.89
N HIS A 337 7.63 7.26 15.07
CA HIS A 337 8.85 6.45 14.85
C HIS A 337 9.75 6.35 16.09
N ILE A 338 9.76 7.36 16.97
CA ILE A 338 10.45 7.26 18.26
C ILE A 338 9.77 6.19 19.14
N ARG A 339 8.45 6.21 19.25
CA ARG A 339 7.68 5.25 20.04
C ARG A 339 7.79 3.84 19.45
N ASP A 340 7.62 3.71 18.15
CA ASP A 340 7.76 2.42 17.45
C ASP A 340 9.18 1.85 17.58
N GLY A 341 10.21 2.70 17.50
CA GLY A 341 11.60 2.32 17.72
C GLY A 341 11.82 1.70 19.11
N VAL A 342 11.22 2.27 20.15
CA VAL A 342 11.25 1.70 21.51
C VAL A 342 10.62 0.32 21.53
N ALA A 343 9.43 0.14 20.93
CA ALA A 343 8.73 -1.14 20.91
C ALA A 343 9.54 -2.21 20.16
N VAL A 344 10.09 -1.89 18.98
CA VAL A 344 10.86 -2.83 18.16
C VAL A 344 12.19 -3.19 18.81
N VAL A 345 12.88 -2.25 19.47
CA VAL A 345 14.12 -2.51 20.24
C VAL A 345 13.86 -3.47 21.40
N ARG A 346 12.79 -3.24 22.18
CA ARG A 346 12.36 -4.13 23.26
C ARG A 346 12.03 -5.53 22.74
N PHE A 347 11.37 -5.60 21.61
CA PHE A 347 11.04 -6.88 20.97
C PHE A 347 12.29 -7.66 20.56
N PHE A 348 13.26 -7.04 19.88
CA PHE A 348 14.48 -7.75 19.46
C PHE A 348 15.33 -8.18 20.65
N LYS A 349 15.40 -7.39 21.71
CA LYS A 349 16.04 -7.78 22.96
C LYS A 349 15.34 -9.02 23.56
N TRP A 350 14.02 -8.98 23.68
CA TRP A 350 13.23 -10.11 24.17
C TRP A 350 13.45 -11.37 23.32
N LEU A 351 13.35 -11.28 21.99
CA LEU A 351 13.52 -12.43 21.10
C LEU A 351 14.91 -13.04 21.23
N HIS A 352 15.96 -12.19 21.24
CA HIS A 352 17.32 -12.62 21.43
C HIS A 352 17.52 -13.38 22.74
N ASP A 353 16.95 -12.90 23.83
CA ASP A 353 17.05 -13.54 25.15
C ASP A 353 16.33 -14.89 25.18
N GLN A 354 15.11 -14.96 24.64
CA GLN A 354 14.35 -16.20 24.61
C GLN A 354 15.10 -17.30 23.82
N ILE A 355 15.63 -16.97 22.66
CA ILE A 355 16.37 -17.94 21.84
C ILE A 355 17.68 -18.37 22.54
N ASN A 356 18.38 -17.46 23.20
CA ASN A 356 19.60 -17.79 23.95
C ASN A 356 19.31 -18.66 25.19
N LEU A 357 18.15 -18.51 25.80
CA LEU A 357 17.68 -19.38 26.89
C LEU A 357 17.16 -20.74 26.39
N GLY A 358 17.13 -20.98 25.08
CA GLY A 358 16.65 -22.22 24.49
C GLY A 358 15.12 -22.33 24.41
N ALA A 359 14.40 -21.22 24.52
CA ALA A 359 12.95 -21.22 24.36
C ALA A 359 12.56 -21.49 22.91
N THR A 360 11.47 -22.23 22.72
CA THR A 360 10.85 -22.47 21.41
C THR A 360 9.91 -21.31 21.10
N ILE A 361 10.27 -20.44 20.18
CA ILE A 361 9.46 -19.30 19.73
C ILE A 361 9.06 -19.52 18.29
N THR A 362 7.76 -19.45 18.00
CA THR A 362 7.26 -19.52 16.63
C THR A 362 7.18 -18.13 15.98
N GLU A 363 7.12 -18.08 14.66
CA GLU A 363 6.95 -16.85 13.88
C GLU A 363 5.71 -16.06 14.35
N ILE A 364 4.58 -16.74 14.58
CA ILE A 364 3.35 -16.11 15.06
C ILE A 364 3.51 -15.56 16.48
N GLN A 365 4.14 -16.32 17.38
CA GLN A 365 4.40 -15.82 18.72
C GLN A 365 5.32 -14.60 18.73
N ALA A 366 6.29 -14.55 17.81
CA ALA A 366 7.13 -13.37 17.64
C ALA A 366 6.32 -12.17 17.12
N ALA A 367 5.49 -12.35 16.10
CA ALA A 367 4.61 -11.31 15.57
C ALA A 367 3.63 -10.78 16.64
N ASP A 368 2.95 -11.68 17.35
CA ASP A 368 2.01 -11.30 18.39
C ASP A 368 2.70 -10.56 19.54
N LYS A 369 3.91 -10.97 19.92
CA LYS A 369 4.72 -10.31 20.95
C LYS A 369 5.14 -8.90 20.57
N LEU A 370 5.48 -8.66 19.31
CA LEU A 370 5.79 -7.31 18.84
C LEU A 370 4.56 -6.39 18.95
N VAL A 371 3.37 -6.90 18.63
CA VAL A 371 2.13 -6.13 18.80
C VAL A 371 1.87 -5.80 20.29
N GLU A 372 2.21 -6.70 21.22
CA GLU A 372 2.13 -6.40 22.67
C GLU A 372 3.04 -5.23 23.06
N PHE A 373 4.30 -5.20 22.59
CA PHE A 373 5.20 -4.08 22.86
C PHE A 373 4.72 -2.76 22.25
N ARG A 374 4.13 -2.80 21.03
CA ARG A 374 3.52 -1.63 20.41
C ARG A 374 2.30 -1.11 21.17
N LYS A 375 1.51 -2.00 21.78
CA LYS A 375 0.36 -1.61 22.62
C LYS A 375 0.75 -0.82 23.88
N ASP A 376 1.99 -0.96 24.35
CA ASP A 376 2.51 -0.16 25.46
C ASP A 376 2.81 1.30 25.06
N GLU A 377 2.83 1.60 23.76
CA GLU A 377 3.14 2.91 23.25
C GLU A 377 1.89 3.79 23.05
N ALA A 378 2.03 5.07 23.36
CA ALA A 378 0.93 6.04 23.22
C ALA A 378 0.45 6.14 21.76
N ASP A 379 -0.86 6.34 21.60
CA ASP A 379 -1.55 6.52 20.32
C ASP A 379 -1.49 5.31 19.36
N PHE A 380 -0.99 4.16 19.79
CA PHE A 380 -1.02 2.95 18.97
C PHE A 380 -2.46 2.47 18.73
N MET A 381 -2.81 2.22 17.47
CA MET A 381 -4.16 1.86 17.03
C MET A 381 -4.27 0.44 16.45
N GLY A 382 -3.14 -0.19 16.16
CA GLY A 382 -3.06 -1.53 15.57
C GLY A 382 -1.90 -1.66 14.59
N PRO A 383 -1.65 -2.84 14.03
CA PRO A 383 -0.67 -3.02 12.96
C PRO A 383 -1.07 -2.22 11.70
N SER A 384 -0.09 -1.72 10.94
CA SER A 384 -0.30 -1.03 9.65
C SER A 384 -0.43 -2.01 8.47
N PHE A 385 0.00 -3.26 8.66
CA PHE A 385 -0.17 -4.41 7.76
C PHE A 385 0.07 -5.71 8.55
N GLU A 386 -0.14 -6.85 7.90
CA GLU A 386 0.15 -8.14 8.52
C GLU A 386 1.67 -8.31 8.68
N THR A 387 2.12 -8.53 9.92
CA THR A 387 3.54 -8.73 10.21
C THR A 387 4.11 -9.94 9.47
N ILE A 388 5.25 -9.77 8.82
CA ILE A 388 6.00 -10.80 8.08
C ILE A 388 7.20 -11.28 8.94
N PRO A 389 7.06 -12.36 9.74
CA PRO A 389 8.11 -12.85 10.62
C PRO A 389 8.84 -14.04 10.00
N GLY A 390 9.49 -13.87 8.83
CA GLY A 390 10.08 -14.96 8.06
C GLY A 390 11.38 -15.51 8.65
N ALA A 391 11.35 -16.72 9.19
CA ALA A 391 12.53 -17.46 9.69
C ALA A 391 13.10 -18.37 8.59
N GLY A 392 14.41 -18.36 8.40
CA GLY A 392 15.11 -19.19 7.42
C GLY A 392 14.51 -19.03 6.01
N ALA A 393 14.09 -20.13 5.41
CA ALA A 393 13.53 -20.16 4.05
C ALA A 393 12.24 -19.34 3.87
N ASN A 394 11.45 -19.12 4.93
CA ASN A 394 10.25 -18.29 4.87
C ASN A 394 10.60 -16.82 4.64
N GLY A 395 11.76 -16.35 5.10
CA GLY A 395 12.25 -15.00 4.82
C GLY A 395 12.51 -14.74 3.33
N ALA A 396 12.65 -15.79 2.51
CA ALA A 396 12.81 -15.65 1.07
C ALA A 396 11.47 -15.49 0.31
N ILE A 397 10.34 -15.55 0.99
CA ILE A 397 9.01 -15.29 0.43
C ILE A 397 8.69 -13.82 0.73
N ILE A 398 8.68 -12.97 -0.29
CA ILE A 398 8.65 -11.50 -0.14
C ILE A 398 7.48 -11.02 0.72
N HIS A 399 6.26 -11.53 0.46
CA HIS A 399 5.05 -11.26 1.23
C HIS A 399 4.61 -12.53 1.99
N TYR A 400 5.50 -13.03 2.85
CA TYR A 400 5.22 -14.20 3.66
C TYR A 400 4.12 -13.90 4.69
N SER A 401 3.14 -14.80 4.77
CA SER A 401 2.11 -14.78 5.80
C SER A 401 2.07 -16.13 6.51
N PRO A 402 2.38 -16.20 7.82
CA PRO A 402 2.35 -17.45 8.54
C PRO A 402 0.90 -17.92 8.77
N SER A 403 0.62 -19.19 8.48
CA SER A 403 -0.70 -19.78 8.72
C SER A 403 -0.97 -19.94 10.23
N ARG A 404 -2.04 -19.32 10.73
CA ARG A 404 -2.48 -19.49 12.13
C ARG A 404 -3.17 -20.83 12.41
N GLY A 405 -3.54 -21.58 11.37
CA GLY A 405 -4.32 -22.81 11.47
C GLY A 405 -3.54 -24.11 11.22
N GLY A 406 -2.20 -24.06 11.05
CA GLY A 406 -1.36 -25.21 10.71
C GLY A 406 -0.16 -25.40 11.63
N GLU A 407 0.79 -26.21 11.16
CA GLU A 407 2.09 -26.35 11.81
C GLU A 407 2.82 -25.02 11.81
N GLN A 408 3.32 -24.63 12.99
CA GLN A 408 3.96 -23.33 13.20
C GLN A 408 5.48 -23.44 13.00
N THR A 409 6.04 -22.59 12.16
CA THR A 409 7.50 -22.49 12.00
C THR A 409 8.14 -21.93 13.27
N VAL A 410 9.16 -22.62 13.76
CA VAL A 410 9.97 -22.21 14.91
C VAL A 410 11.17 -21.41 14.42
N ILE A 411 11.49 -20.33 15.11
CA ILE A 411 12.69 -19.53 14.86
C ILE A 411 13.89 -20.21 15.52
N HIS A 412 14.82 -20.71 14.71
CA HIS A 412 16.01 -21.40 15.22
C HIS A 412 17.21 -20.45 15.37
N LYS A 413 18.16 -20.87 16.21
CA LYS A 413 19.39 -20.09 16.46
C LYS A 413 20.22 -19.85 15.21
N ASP A 414 20.16 -20.76 14.24
CA ASP A 414 20.95 -20.67 13.00
C ASP A 414 20.19 -19.98 11.85
N ASP A 415 18.99 -19.48 12.11
CA ASP A 415 18.18 -18.80 11.09
C ASP A 415 18.62 -17.34 10.88
N MET A 416 18.55 -16.91 9.63
CA MET A 416 18.27 -15.52 9.31
C MET A 416 16.78 -15.29 9.58
N PHE A 417 16.46 -14.30 10.39
CA PHE A 417 15.09 -13.91 10.71
C PHE A 417 14.81 -12.53 10.12
N LEU A 418 13.97 -12.50 9.10
CA LEU A 418 13.45 -11.29 8.47
C LEU A 418 12.15 -10.91 9.16
N LEU A 419 12.13 -9.74 9.80
CA LEU A 419 10.92 -9.19 10.42
C LEU A 419 10.55 -7.90 9.71
N ASP A 420 9.43 -7.92 9.01
CA ASP A 420 8.78 -6.77 8.41
C ASP A 420 7.47 -6.48 9.15
N SER A 421 7.31 -5.25 9.63
CA SER A 421 6.21 -4.89 10.52
C SER A 421 6.00 -3.38 10.62
N GLY A 422 4.78 -2.98 10.89
CA GLY A 422 4.46 -1.59 11.10
C GLY A 422 3.32 -1.37 12.08
N GLY A 423 3.12 -0.13 12.50
CA GLY A 423 2.06 0.28 13.40
C GLY A 423 1.30 1.49 12.90
N GLN A 424 -0.02 1.47 13.07
CA GLN A 424 -0.86 2.64 12.96
C GLN A 424 -0.85 3.39 14.30
N TYR A 425 -0.50 4.66 14.26
CA TYR A 425 -0.56 5.60 15.36
C TYR A 425 -1.48 6.77 14.96
N ARG A 426 -2.15 7.42 15.90
CA ARG A 426 -3.02 8.56 15.58
C ARG A 426 -2.30 9.71 14.90
N ASP A 427 -1.00 9.81 15.09
CA ASP A 427 -0.13 10.85 14.54
C ASP A 427 0.81 10.35 13.42
N GLY A 428 0.63 9.12 12.91
CA GLY A 428 1.40 8.61 11.77
C GLY A 428 1.25 7.12 11.56
N THR A 429 1.97 6.61 10.56
CA THR A 429 2.04 5.19 10.23
C THR A 429 3.51 4.80 10.18
N THR A 430 3.89 3.65 10.75
CA THR A 430 5.26 3.13 10.66
C THR A 430 5.32 1.89 9.78
N ASP A 431 6.49 1.70 9.19
CA ASP A 431 6.86 0.56 8.38
C ASP A 431 8.37 0.32 8.53
N ILE A 432 8.75 -0.92 8.85
CA ILE A 432 10.15 -1.27 9.09
C ILE A 432 10.41 -2.73 8.78
N THR A 433 11.48 -3.00 8.03
CA THR A 433 12.07 -4.33 8.00
C THR A 433 13.45 -4.34 8.62
N ARG A 434 13.70 -5.31 9.49
CA ARG A 434 15.03 -5.66 9.98
C ARG A 434 15.27 -7.15 9.83
N THR A 435 16.36 -7.49 9.18
CA THR A 435 16.85 -8.88 9.14
C THR A 435 17.93 -9.08 10.18
N ARG A 436 17.83 -10.15 10.96
CA ARG A 436 18.79 -10.50 12.02
C ARG A 436 19.13 -11.98 11.98
N HIS A 437 20.38 -12.34 12.21
CA HIS A 437 20.78 -13.72 12.44
C HIS A 437 20.71 -14.02 13.95
N MET A 438 20.07 -15.11 14.35
CA MET A 438 19.91 -15.41 15.77
C MET A 438 21.23 -15.92 16.39
N GLY A 439 22.05 -16.70 15.68
CA GLY A 439 23.39 -17.17 16.06
C GLY A 439 24.53 -16.48 15.30
N GLN A 440 25.31 -17.22 14.52
CA GLN A 440 26.44 -16.72 13.73
C GLN A 440 26.16 -16.84 12.22
N PRO A 441 26.12 -15.73 11.49
CA PRO A 441 25.85 -15.74 10.06
C PRO A 441 27.01 -16.38 9.27
N THR A 442 26.68 -17.05 8.18
CA THR A 442 27.64 -17.55 7.20
C THR A 442 28.29 -16.38 6.42
N ALA A 443 29.37 -16.67 5.70
CA ALA A 443 30.01 -15.67 4.83
C ALA A 443 29.06 -15.19 3.73
N GLU A 444 28.25 -16.09 3.13
CA GLU A 444 27.26 -15.76 2.12
C GLU A 444 26.14 -14.85 2.67
N GLN A 445 25.64 -15.17 3.86
CA GLN A 445 24.62 -14.34 4.53
C GLN A 445 25.15 -12.95 4.85
N ARG A 446 26.42 -12.83 5.28
CA ARG A 446 27.06 -11.54 5.54
C ARG A 446 27.29 -10.74 4.26
N ASP A 447 27.73 -11.38 3.17
CA ASP A 447 27.89 -10.72 1.86
C ASP A 447 26.57 -10.15 1.39
N ALA A 448 25.52 -10.98 1.33
CA ALA A 448 24.19 -10.56 0.89
C ALA A 448 23.61 -9.45 1.78
N PHE A 449 23.69 -9.60 3.11
CA PHE A 449 23.24 -8.59 4.08
C PHE A 449 23.93 -7.24 3.84
N THR A 450 25.23 -7.26 3.62
CA THR A 450 26.01 -6.04 3.43
C THR A 450 25.69 -5.38 2.09
N ARG A 451 25.45 -6.14 1.01
CA ARG A 451 25.06 -5.58 -0.29
C ARG A 451 23.69 -4.89 -0.22
N VAL A 452 22.71 -5.51 0.42
CA VAL A 452 21.40 -4.89 0.63
C VAL A 452 21.53 -3.61 1.47
N LEU A 453 22.31 -3.65 2.56
CA LEU A 453 22.56 -2.48 3.40
C LEU A 453 23.27 -1.35 2.64
N LYS A 454 24.24 -1.65 1.75
CA LYS A 454 24.88 -0.66 0.88
C LYS A 454 23.88 0.03 -0.03
N GLY A 455 22.93 -0.72 -0.61
CA GLY A 455 21.86 -0.18 -1.42
C GLY A 455 20.96 0.78 -0.62
N GLN A 456 20.53 0.38 0.58
CA GLN A 456 19.74 1.22 1.48
C GLN A 456 20.49 2.52 1.85
N MET A 457 21.78 2.42 2.21
CA MET A 457 22.61 3.59 2.54
C MET A 457 22.82 4.51 1.33
N MET A 458 22.98 3.95 0.13
CA MET A 458 23.17 4.74 -1.09
C MET A 458 21.93 5.59 -1.39
N VAL A 459 20.73 5.03 -1.25
CA VAL A 459 19.47 5.79 -1.35
C VAL A 459 19.34 6.78 -0.20
N GLY A 460 19.48 6.34 1.06
CA GLY A 460 19.29 7.18 2.24
C GLY A 460 20.24 8.39 2.31
N SER A 461 21.40 8.30 1.68
CA SER A 461 22.39 9.39 1.58
C SER A 461 22.34 10.15 0.24
N ALA A 462 21.37 9.87 -0.63
CA ALA A 462 21.30 10.50 -1.94
C ALA A 462 20.94 11.99 -1.85
N LEU A 463 21.56 12.79 -2.74
CA LEU A 463 21.17 14.16 -3.03
C LEU A 463 20.73 14.22 -4.51
N PHE A 464 19.60 14.85 -4.75
CA PHE A 464 19.02 14.92 -6.09
C PHE A 464 18.23 16.22 -6.32
N PRO A 465 17.96 16.59 -7.60
CA PRO A 465 17.14 17.77 -7.88
C PRO A 465 15.71 17.59 -7.42
N LYS A 466 15.11 18.61 -6.82
CA LYS A 466 13.66 18.64 -6.53
C LYS A 466 12.85 18.33 -7.79
N GLY A 467 11.88 17.46 -7.69
CA GLY A 467 10.98 17.05 -8.77
C GLY A 467 11.48 15.89 -9.63
N VAL A 468 12.61 15.27 -9.28
CA VAL A 468 13.02 13.99 -9.90
C VAL A 468 12.03 12.91 -9.51
N LYS A 469 11.63 12.05 -10.46
CA LYS A 469 10.78 10.90 -10.17
C LYS A 469 11.56 9.79 -9.47
N GLY A 470 10.90 9.09 -8.54
CA GLY A 470 11.55 8.10 -7.70
C GLY A 470 12.15 6.90 -8.45
N ASN A 471 11.67 6.59 -9.66
CA ASN A 471 12.25 5.54 -10.49
C ASN A 471 13.72 5.76 -10.85
N VAL A 472 14.20 7.00 -10.84
CA VAL A 472 15.62 7.31 -11.08
C VAL A 472 16.50 6.85 -9.93
N LEU A 473 15.96 6.80 -8.70
CA LEU A 473 16.71 6.43 -7.50
C LEU A 473 16.73 4.92 -7.24
N ASP A 474 15.80 4.15 -7.81
CA ASP A 474 15.70 2.71 -7.62
C ASP A 474 17.00 1.97 -7.95
N SER A 475 17.72 2.39 -9.00
CA SER A 475 19.00 1.80 -9.38
C SER A 475 20.10 1.97 -8.31
N PHE A 476 20.04 3.00 -7.47
CA PHE A 476 20.97 3.18 -6.37
C PHE A 476 20.86 2.04 -5.35
N ALA A 477 19.65 1.62 -5.04
CA ALA A 477 19.40 0.51 -4.14
C ALA A 477 19.88 -0.83 -4.70
N ARG A 478 19.81 -1.02 -6.02
CA ARG A 478 20.18 -2.28 -6.70
C ARG A 478 21.67 -2.39 -7.01
N HIS A 479 22.38 -1.26 -7.06
CA HIS A 479 23.74 -1.18 -7.59
C HIS A 479 24.67 -2.28 -7.04
N SER A 480 24.77 -2.43 -5.72
CA SER A 480 25.70 -3.38 -5.12
C SER A 480 25.30 -4.86 -5.28
N LEU A 481 24.02 -5.14 -5.58
CA LEU A 481 23.56 -6.46 -5.98
C LEU A 481 23.86 -6.74 -7.46
N TRP A 482 23.62 -5.77 -8.35
CA TRP A 482 23.90 -5.91 -9.78
C TRP A 482 25.38 -6.13 -10.10
N GLU A 483 26.30 -5.57 -9.29
CA GLU A 483 27.76 -5.82 -9.41
C GLU A 483 28.12 -7.31 -9.39
N VAL A 484 27.27 -8.16 -8.81
CA VAL A 484 27.49 -9.61 -8.70
C VAL A 484 26.37 -10.43 -9.35
N GLY A 485 25.50 -9.81 -10.16
CA GLY A 485 24.43 -10.47 -10.89
C GLY A 485 23.22 -10.86 -10.04
N LEU A 486 23.03 -10.22 -8.88
CA LEU A 486 21.88 -10.41 -7.99
C LEU A 486 20.85 -9.28 -8.17
N ASP A 487 19.60 -9.55 -7.84
CA ASP A 487 18.51 -8.56 -7.89
C ASP A 487 17.36 -8.97 -6.95
N TYR A 488 16.32 -8.13 -6.85
CA TYR A 488 15.06 -8.41 -6.16
C TYR A 488 13.85 -7.98 -6.99
N ALA A 489 12.69 -8.63 -6.77
CA ALA A 489 11.52 -8.57 -7.65
C ALA A 489 10.41 -7.59 -7.19
N HIS A 490 10.73 -6.65 -6.29
CA HIS A 490 9.80 -5.63 -5.81
C HIS A 490 10.34 -4.21 -5.99
N GLY A 491 9.52 -3.19 -5.72
CA GLY A 491 9.96 -1.80 -5.70
C GLY A 491 10.95 -1.53 -4.56
N THR A 492 11.73 -0.47 -4.68
CA THR A 492 12.66 -0.03 -3.61
C THR A 492 11.95 0.80 -2.55
N GLY A 493 10.75 1.31 -2.83
CA GLY A 493 9.99 2.08 -1.86
C GLY A 493 8.68 2.64 -2.41
N HIS A 494 7.79 2.96 -1.50
CA HIS A 494 6.46 3.51 -1.72
C HIS A 494 6.20 4.72 -0.82
N GLY A 495 5.18 5.53 -1.12
CA GLY A 495 4.69 6.55 -0.20
C GLY A 495 3.98 5.93 1.00
N VAL A 496 3.84 6.73 2.07
CA VAL A 496 3.18 6.31 3.31
C VAL A 496 2.16 7.34 3.76
N GLY A 497 0.95 6.90 4.10
CA GLY A 497 -0.14 7.74 4.57
C GLY A 497 -0.01 8.11 6.05
N HIS A 498 -0.53 9.28 6.43
CA HIS A 498 -0.56 9.75 7.82
C HIS A 498 -1.76 9.15 8.57
N PHE A 499 -1.53 8.12 9.38
CA PHE A 499 -2.59 7.30 10.00
C PHE A 499 -3.62 6.89 8.94
N LEU A 500 -3.11 6.36 7.83
CA LEU A 500 -3.84 5.87 6.67
C LEU A 500 -3.10 4.66 6.07
N ASN A 501 -3.29 4.40 4.78
CA ASN A 501 -2.68 3.28 4.08
C ASN A 501 -1.15 3.32 4.20
N VAL A 502 -0.54 2.20 4.57
CA VAL A 502 0.93 2.07 4.59
C VAL A 502 1.50 2.27 3.20
N HIS A 503 0.85 1.73 2.17
CA HIS A 503 1.18 2.01 0.78
C HIS A 503 0.33 3.17 0.26
N GLU A 504 0.93 4.32 0.02
CA GLU A 504 0.27 5.53 -0.46
C GLU A 504 0.89 6.05 -1.76
N GLY A 505 0.13 6.00 -2.85
CA GLY A 505 0.53 6.66 -4.09
C GLY A 505 0.34 8.20 -4.06
N PRO A 506 0.68 8.91 -5.15
CA PRO A 506 1.15 8.40 -6.44
C PRO A 506 2.68 8.33 -6.59
N SER A 507 3.48 8.65 -5.58
CA SER A 507 4.96 8.60 -5.65
C SER A 507 5.52 7.34 -4.98
N GLY A 508 6.64 6.86 -5.51
CA GLY A 508 7.41 5.75 -4.96
C GLY A 508 8.75 5.58 -5.68
N MET A 509 9.59 4.69 -5.19
CA MET A 509 10.87 4.32 -5.81
C MET A 509 10.77 2.91 -6.37
N SER A 510 10.72 2.77 -7.69
CA SER A 510 10.62 1.48 -8.37
C SER A 510 11.22 1.58 -9.76
N TRP A 511 11.80 0.51 -10.25
CA TRP A 511 12.24 0.42 -11.63
C TRP A 511 11.10 0.61 -12.64
N ARG A 512 9.84 0.36 -12.25
CA ARG A 512 8.66 0.74 -13.02
C ARG A 512 8.27 2.17 -12.68
N PRO A 513 8.15 3.08 -13.67
CA PRO A 513 7.66 4.42 -13.41
C PRO A 513 6.22 4.39 -12.90
N TYR A 514 5.91 5.20 -11.90
CA TYR A 514 4.54 5.52 -11.54
C TYR A 514 4.01 6.56 -12.55
N PRO A 515 2.92 6.29 -13.27
CA PRO A 515 2.44 7.19 -14.33
C PRO A 515 2.17 8.61 -13.83
N ASP A 516 1.50 8.72 -12.68
CA ASP A 516 1.03 9.97 -12.08
C ASP A 516 1.99 10.59 -11.05
N ASP A 517 3.24 10.07 -10.96
CA ASP A 517 4.23 10.61 -10.04
C ASP A 517 4.57 12.07 -10.37
N PRO A 518 4.26 13.04 -9.47
CA PRO A 518 4.55 14.46 -9.66
C PRO A 518 6.01 14.81 -9.39
N GLY A 519 6.85 13.82 -9.12
CA GLY A 519 8.24 13.96 -8.68
C GLY A 519 8.39 14.21 -7.18
N LEU A 520 9.57 13.88 -6.70
CA LEU A 520 9.93 13.91 -5.29
C LEU A 520 10.14 15.36 -4.81
N LYS A 521 9.52 15.69 -3.66
CA LYS A 521 9.51 17.05 -3.08
C LYS A 521 9.59 16.97 -1.56
N PRO A 522 10.10 18.01 -0.87
CA PRO A 522 10.07 18.08 0.59
C PRO A 522 8.66 17.86 1.16
N GLY A 523 8.57 17.15 2.25
CA GLY A 523 7.32 16.81 2.95
C GLY A 523 6.69 15.48 2.49
N GLN A 524 7.29 14.77 1.55
CA GLN A 524 6.88 13.38 1.24
C GLN A 524 7.55 12.40 2.20
N ILE A 525 6.82 11.34 2.56
CA ILE A 525 7.33 10.19 3.33
C ILE A 525 7.35 8.98 2.41
N LEU A 526 8.49 8.29 2.34
CA LEU A 526 8.69 7.10 1.52
C LEU A 526 9.33 5.98 2.33
N SER A 527 9.11 4.72 1.93
CA SER A 527 9.98 3.62 2.35
C SER A 527 11.28 3.58 1.52
N ASN A 528 12.33 2.98 2.09
CA ASN A 528 13.61 2.67 1.44
C ASN A 528 13.96 1.24 1.85
N GLU A 529 13.58 0.25 1.02
CA GLU A 529 13.43 -1.17 1.39
C GLU A 529 14.10 -2.17 0.40
N PRO A 530 15.36 -2.00 0.00
CA PRO A 530 16.02 -3.00 -0.83
C PRO A 530 16.06 -4.37 -0.16
N GLY A 531 16.09 -5.44 -0.96
CA GLY A 531 16.10 -6.81 -0.48
C GLY A 531 16.95 -7.76 -1.34
N PHE A 532 17.11 -8.99 -0.84
CA PHE A 532 17.66 -10.14 -1.55
C PHE A 532 17.01 -11.41 -1.01
N TYR A 533 16.61 -12.32 -1.89
CA TYR A 533 15.83 -13.50 -1.53
C TYR A 533 16.38 -14.75 -2.21
N LYS A 534 16.97 -15.64 -1.41
CA LYS A 534 17.48 -16.94 -1.85
C LYS A 534 16.43 -18.01 -1.56
N VAL A 535 15.61 -18.31 -2.57
CA VAL A 535 14.47 -19.23 -2.44
C VAL A 535 14.90 -20.56 -1.82
N GLY A 536 14.20 -20.98 -0.76
CA GLY A 536 14.48 -22.21 -0.03
C GLY A 536 15.60 -22.13 1.00
N ASP A 537 16.20 -20.93 1.22
CA ASP A 537 17.32 -20.74 2.14
C ASP A 537 17.07 -19.57 3.11
N PHE A 538 17.19 -18.30 2.66
CA PHE A 538 16.98 -17.11 3.48
C PHE A 538 16.56 -15.90 2.65
N GLY A 539 15.96 -14.90 3.31
CA GLY A 539 15.72 -13.57 2.78
C GLY A 539 16.35 -12.48 3.61
N ILE A 540 16.66 -11.36 2.96
CA ILE A 540 17.17 -10.14 3.59
C ILE A 540 16.39 -8.97 3.02
N ARG A 541 15.84 -8.13 3.90
CA ARG A 541 15.31 -6.79 3.58
C ARG A 541 15.78 -5.84 4.67
N HIS A 542 16.21 -4.66 4.27
CA HIS A 542 16.47 -3.54 5.17
C HIS A 542 15.56 -2.42 4.77
N GLU A 543 14.73 -1.98 5.68
CA GLU A 543 13.76 -0.94 5.41
C GLU A 543 13.74 0.13 6.47
N ASP A 544 13.74 1.36 6.02
CA ASP A 544 13.49 2.56 6.81
C ASP A 544 12.42 3.42 6.13
N LEU A 545 11.58 4.07 6.91
CA LEU A 545 10.84 5.23 6.40
C LEU A 545 11.75 6.46 6.42
N VAL A 546 11.64 7.23 5.34
CA VAL A 546 12.42 8.44 5.10
C VAL A 546 11.54 9.62 4.76
N GLU A 547 11.84 10.78 5.33
CA GLU A 547 11.25 12.08 5.00
C GLU A 547 12.11 12.75 3.93
N ILE A 548 11.48 13.26 2.86
CA ILE A 548 12.19 14.10 1.89
C ILE A 548 12.31 15.51 2.45
N ILE A 549 13.54 15.98 2.55
CA ILE A 549 13.87 17.32 3.08
C ILE A 549 14.58 18.17 2.03
N ALA A 550 14.44 19.48 2.11
CA ALA A 550 15.29 20.42 1.38
C ALA A 550 16.68 20.41 2.02
N VAL A 551 17.73 20.37 1.21
CA VAL A 551 19.12 20.31 1.70
C VAL A 551 19.89 21.54 1.26
N THR A 552 20.51 22.21 2.24
CA THR A 552 21.49 23.29 2.07
C THR A 552 22.80 22.87 2.72
N LYS A 553 23.86 23.67 2.61
CA LYS A 553 25.13 23.37 3.28
C LYS A 553 25.04 23.24 4.80
N ASP A 554 24.04 23.89 5.41
CA ASP A 554 23.84 23.92 6.86
C ASP A 554 22.85 22.84 7.35
N THR A 555 22.26 22.07 6.43
CA THR A 555 21.33 20.99 6.79
C THR A 555 22.09 19.83 7.41
N ASP A 556 21.53 19.22 8.44
CA ASP A 556 22.06 17.98 9.02
C ASP A 556 21.78 16.79 8.06
N HIS A 557 22.62 16.70 7.04
CA HIS A 557 22.59 15.61 6.06
C HIS A 557 24.03 15.21 5.71
N PRO A 558 24.35 13.91 5.60
CA PRO A 558 25.74 13.42 5.52
C PRO A 558 26.56 13.95 4.34
N LYS A 559 25.92 14.48 3.29
CA LYS A 559 26.58 15.07 2.12
C LYS A 559 26.36 16.58 1.97
N ALA A 560 25.69 17.25 2.90
CA ALA A 560 25.31 18.67 2.81
C ALA A 560 26.52 19.59 2.67
N SER A 561 27.54 19.41 3.50
CA SER A 561 28.77 20.24 3.50
C SER A 561 29.56 20.19 2.18
N GLY A 562 29.38 19.13 1.38
CA GLY A 562 30.01 18.95 0.07
C GLY A 562 29.28 19.60 -1.10
N LEU A 563 28.13 20.27 -0.88
CA LEU A 563 27.37 20.90 -1.94
C LEU A 563 28.16 22.05 -2.59
N VAL A 564 28.22 22.03 -3.94
CA VAL A 564 28.84 23.08 -4.76
C VAL A 564 27.83 23.82 -5.65
N GLY A 565 26.64 23.26 -5.84
CA GLY A 565 25.56 23.81 -6.68
C GLY A 565 24.19 23.46 -6.12
N ASP A 566 23.14 23.92 -6.81
CA ASP A 566 21.73 23.72 -6.43
C ASP A 566 20.88 23.18 -7.60
N PHE A 567 21.52 22.53 -8.57
CA PHE A 567 20.90 22.01 -9.79
C PHE A 567 20.21 23.10 -10.64
N ASP A 568 20.92 24.20 -10.86
CA ASP A 568 20.47 25.33 -11.66
C ASP A 568 19.13 25.94 -11.15
N GLY A 569 19.02 26.14 -9.85
CA GLY A 569 17.87 26.76 -9.21
C GLY A 569 16.69 25.81 -8.93
N ARG A 570 16.79 24.51 -9.27
CA ARG A 570 15.74 23.54 -8.93
C ARG A 570 15.66 23.25 -7.43
N GLY A 571 16.77 23.45 -6.73
CA GLY A 571 16.93 23.11 -5.32
C GLY A 571 17.36 21.66 -5.12
N VAL A 572 18.12 21.47 -4.04
CA VAL A 572 18.63 20.15 -3.61
C VAL A 572 17.67 19.55 -2.61
N VAL A 573 17.34 18.28 -2.80
CA VAL A 573 16.60 17.49 -1.82
C VAL A 573 17.38 16.23 -1.48
N GLY A 574 17.11 15.67 -0.30
CA GLY A 574 17.68 14.43 0.22
C GLY A 574 16.73 13.80 1.21
N PHE A 575 17.18 12.77 1.87
CA PHE A 575 16.40 11.99 2.81
C PHE A 575 16.85 12.20 4.27
N ASN A 576 15.87 12.32 5.16
CA ASN A 576 16.04 12.20 6.61
C ASN A 576 15.38 10.90 7.05
N THR A 577 16.16 9.95 7.59
CA THR A 577 15.64 8.66 8.05
C THR A 577 14.80 8.87 9.31
N LEU A 578 13.57 8.35 9.33
CA LEU A 578 12.66 8.40 10.47
C LEU A 578 12.81 7.19 11.38
N THR A 579 12.99 6.01 10.81
CA THR A 579 13.13 4.74 11.53
C THR A 579 14.32 4.74 12.47
N LEU A 580 14.13 4.27 13.71
CA LEU A 580 15.11 4.29 14.78
C LEU A 580 15.34 2.89 15.39
N VAL A 581 15.88 1.98 14.60
CA VAL A 581 16.23 0.61 15.04
C VAL A 581 17.61 0.22 14.45
N PRO A 582 18.59 -0.24 15.25
CA PRO A 582 19.92 -0.52 14.74
C PRO A 582 19.94 -1.74 13.81
N ASN A 583 20.78 -1.67 12.77
CA ASN A 583 21.14 -2.82 11.96
C ASN A 583 22.11 -3.75 12.73
N GLN A 584 21.97 -5.06 12.54
CA GLN A 584 22.76 -6.03 13.30
C GLN A 584 24.23 -6.06 12.86
N ARG A 585 25.13 -5.60 13.73
CA ARG A 585 26.58 -5.43 13.47
C ARG A 585 27.29 -6.71 13.01
N LYS A 586 26.99 -7.87 13.61
CA LYS A 586 27.65 -9.15 13.27
C LYS A 586 27.33 -9.66 11.85
N CYS A 587 26.24 -9.17 11.24
CA CYS A 587 25.87 -9.50 9.87
C CYS A 587 26.58 -8.62 8.84
N ILE A 588 27.24 -7.54 9.26
CA ILE A 588 27.92 -6.61 8.36
C ILE A 588 29.34 -7.13 8.06
N ASP A 589 29.68 -7.28 6.79
CA ASP A 589 31.07 -7.43 6.35
C ASP A 589 31.72 -6.06 6.18
N VAL A 590 32.46 -5.66 7.18
CA VAL A 590 33.09 -4.32 7.23
C VAL A 590 34.11 -4.10 6.11
N SER A 591 34.70 -5.18 5.57
CA SER A 591 35.66 -5.09 4.47
C SER A 591 35.02 -4.60 3.15
N MET A 592 33.72 -4.77 3.00
CA MET A 592 32.94 -4.33 1.83
C MET A 592 32.50 -2.86 1.92
N LEU A 593 32.57 -2.24 3.09
CA LEU A 593 32.15 -0.86 3.29
C LEU A 593 33.23 0.14 2.88
N THR A 594 32.84 1.22 2.22
CA THR A 594 33.68 2.41 2.07
C THR A 594 33.79 3.18 3.40
N ASP A 595 34.74 4.13 3.50
CA ASP A 595 34.85 4.99 4.70
C ASP A 595 33.57 5.81 4.94
N PHE A 596 32.95 6.28 3.86
CA PHE A 596 31.68 7.01 3.94
C PHE A 596 30.54 6.14 4.49
N GLU A 597 30.38 4.91 3.99
CA GLU A 597 29.34 3.99 4.45
C GLU A 597 29.55 3.57 5.90
N LEU A 598 30.81 3.37 6.31
CA LEU A 598 31.16 3.09 7.70
C LEU A 598 30.83 4.27 8.63
N CYS A 599 31.15 5.49 8.21
CA CYS A 599 30.77 6.69 8.95
C CYS A 599 29.24 6.85 9.02
N TYR A 600 28.54 6.59 7.91
CA TYR A 600 27.09 6.71 7.82
C TYR A 600 26.37 5.76 8.80
N ILE A 601 26.70 4.47 8.79
CA ILE A 601 26.08 3.49 9.68
C ILE A 601 26.39 3.77 11.15
N ASN A 602 27.62 4.19 11.48
CA ASN A 602 28.00 4.55 12.84
C ASN A 602 27.25 5.81 13.33
N ALA A 603 27.08 6.82 12.47
CA ALA A 603 26.29 8.01 12.78
C ALA A 603 24.82 7.65 13.00
N TYR A 604 24.26 6.76 12.17
CA TYR A 604 22.89 6.26 12.35
C TYR A 604 22.72 5.54 13.70
N HIS A 605 23.58 4.57 14.03
CA HIS A 605 23.53 3.86 15.31
C HIS A 605 23.66 4.82 16.50
N LYS A 606 24.57 5.80 16.41
CA LYS A 606 24.72 6.85 17.43
C LYS A 606 23.40 7.61 17.63
N ARG A 607 22.77 8.07 16.54
CA ARG A 607 21.49 8.79 16.61
C ARG A 607 20.38 7.94 17.23
N VAL A 608 20.29 6.65 16.88
CA VAL A 608 19.32 5.72 17.49
C VAL A 608 19.52 5.67 19.00
N LEU A 609 20.76 5.48 19.48
CA LEU A 609 21.06 5.42 20.90
C LEU A 609 20.78 6.75 21.62
N GLU A 610 21.17 7.88 21.03
CA GLU A 610 20.97 9.22 21.61
C GLU A 610 19.48 9.58 21.69
N THR A 611 18.65 9.07 20.78
CA THR A 611 17.21 9.32 20.78
C THR A 611 16.44 8.38 21.72
N LEU A 612 16.66 7.08 21.62
CA LEU A 612 15.89 6.09 22.38
C LEU A 612 16.45 5.83 23.78
N GLY A 613 17.77 5.97 23.98
CA GLY A 613 18.44 5.68 25.23
C GLY A 613 17.87 6.45 26.43
N PRO A 614 17.70 7.79 26.35
CA PRO A 614 17.08 8.58 27.43
C PRO A 614 15.66 8.13 27.76
N ILE A 615 14.86 7.68 26.76
CA ILE A 615 13.50 7.22 26.95
C ILE A 615 13.48 5.88 27.71
N LEU A 616 14.32 4.93 27.30
CA LEU A 616 14.48 3.64 27.97
C LEU A 616 14.93 3.84 29.42
N GLN A 617 15.90 4.75 29.65
CA GLN A 617 16.37 5.08 30.98
C GLN A 617 15.26 5.70 31.85
N GLN A 618 14.52 6.67 31.33
CA GLN A 618 13.40 7.31 32.05
C GLN A 618 12.30 6.33 32.40
N ARG A 619 12.04 5.34 31.53
CA ARG A 619 11.05 4.28 31.77
C ARG A 619 11.56 3.16 32.68
N GLY A 620 12.82 3.20 33.14
CA GLY A 620 13.43 2.16 33.97
C GLY A 620 13.74 0.85 33.21
N LEU A 621 13.75 0.88 31.87
CA LEU A 621 14.01 -0.27 31.00
C LEU A 621 15.53 -0.44 30.80
N LEU A 622 16.26 -0.68 31.88
CA LEU A 622 17.73 -0.64 31.88
C LEU A 622 18.37 -1.80 31.12
N GLU A 623 17.73 -2.97 31.10
CA GLU A 623 18.24 -4.11 30.31
C GLU A 623 18.09 -3.86 28.80
N ASP A 624 16.97 -3.27 28.38
CA ASP A 624 16.75 -2.86 26.98
C ASP A 624 17.74 -1.78 26.58
N LEU A 625 18.02 -0.81 27.46
CA LEU A 625 19.04 0.22 27.23
C LEU A 625 20.44 -0.41 27.08
N HIS A 626 20.82 -1.35 27.95
CA HIS A 626 22.11 -2.00 27.88
C HIS A 626 22.26 -2.79 26.56
N TRP A 627 21.23 -3.52 26.15
CA TRP A 627 21.19 -4.21 24.86
C TRP A 627 21.33 -3.23 23.69
N LEU A 628 20.58 -2.12 23.72
CA LEU A 628 20.68 -1.09 22.68
C LEU A 628 22.07 -0.47 22.59
N GLN A 629 22.73 -0.20 23.73
CA GLN A 629 24.11 0.28 23.78
C GLN A 629 25.06 -0.68 23.06
N GLN A 630 24.93 -1.99 23.30
CA GLN A 630 25.75 -3.02 22.64
C GLN A 630 25.51 -3.07 21.14
N GLU A 631 24.25 -3.01 20.69
CA GLU A 631 23.89 -3.02 19.27
C GLU A 631 24.37 -1.75 18.53
N CYS A 632 24.46 -0.63 19.23
CA CYS A 632 24.90 0.66 18.70
C CYS A 632 26.39 0.97 18.90
N GLU A 633 27.20 0.03 19.44
CA GLU A 633 28.66 0.24 19.52
C GLU A 633 29.26 0.51 18.13
N PRO A 634 30.20 1.45 18.02
CA PRO A 634 30.84 1.76 16.76
C PRO A 634 31.48 0.53 16.08
N ILE A 635 31.36 0.48 14.77
CA ILE A 635 31.96 -0.54 13.90
C ILE A 635 33.30 0.01 13.42
N PHE A 636 34.33 -0.79 13.48
CA PHE A 636 35.67 -0.43 13.04
C PHE A 636 36.24 -1.46 12.05
N ARG A 637 37.06 -1.02 11.10
CA ARG A 637 37.92 -1.93 10.34
C ARG A 637 38.99 -2.47 11.27
N LYS A 638 39.19 -3.79 11.24
CA LYS A 638 40.30 -4.44 11.94
C LYS A 638 41.60 -4.25 11.19
#